data_02536539165471c64c76981ce71766b7
#
_entry.id   02536539165471c64c76981ce71766b7
#
_cell.length_a   1.000
_cell.length_b   1.000
_cell.length_c   1.000
_cell.angle_alpha   90.00
_cell.angle_beta   90.00
_cell.angle_gamma   90.00
#
_symmetry.space_group_name_H-M   'P 1'
#
loop_
_entity.id
_entity.type
_entity.pdbx_description
1 polymer ?
#
loop_
_entity_poly.entity_id
_entity_poly.type
_entity_poly.pdbx_seq_one_letter_code
_entity_poly.pdbx_strand_id
1 'polypeptide(L)'
;MPRLLLLALAAALAAPAHAQWTNRYPAVPIYSHHVYLEGYELPTSAAGPTDPAPSPDGRSVAVAARGWLWLVDLDTRRARRVTSGPAVDARPAWSPDGRRLAFVRDRSDETEIVVLDLDTGAERVVASAPGLELDPAFTTDGRGLLYSAAHDNGIGLRRLDLETGAVEVVSDALGLALAARPHPDGEHVLYLAKRGADEVRLRSLATGAERALHSGRILSQTRPALAPDGRTVALPLPLDDGWELVLMDVDDPVPTVRLTAGAAPPLAPAFSADGQHIYFSQAGADERFRLMRIPAEGGEPERVAVEAWDWGAEVGTVTVRTTIGGAPAPARLALATADGHPLFPDGQAWFDGQNGVVYTVSPGELTVRAPAGGVRVAAVQGLATPAVTAEATVPAGGDVAVALALEPVWDADGWLAADHHFHLNYGGPYALDPADLDGLLAAEALDVATPLVANLHNRYVDDELWGADRTDAFPVREFGQEVRSHFFGHVGLVGIDSLFHPWIWGPGYEVFGDDDRENATATAWARRQGGISTYVHPVGVRDPFAEGAGRSVPVELVADGALGELDALEVVCLWTDDVGTAELWYRLLNLGHAVIPMAGSDVMSNFYRTMAPGTTRLYVAVGEDASYADYLDSLKAGRSIVTTGPFLDVRIGGAGPGGVIEGGRTEWTAELASAGPVDRVEVVVNGAIVETLPGLAEAGRRSLRGAVDLPDGGWVAVRAVGDRATGWPSMAAYPFAHAAPVWIGAVGSTDPAAERQAARDLLRVLDASEARFEAAYRGVEAPRLRDRFSRARRALEGVAE
;
A
#
# COMPACT_ATOMS: atom_id res chain seq x y z
N MET A 1 28.83 -8.33 36.25
CA MET A 1 28.93 -7.32 35.19
C MET A 1 29.26 -7.83 33.78
N PRO A 2 29.97 -8.97 33.54
CA PRO A 2 30.17 -9.41 32.14
C PRO A 2 28.98 -10.08 31.45
N ARG A 3 27.97 -10.55 32.17
CA ARG A 3 26.79 -11.20 31.57
C ARG A 3 25.73 -10.22 31.05
N LEU A 4 25.68 -9.01 31.56
CA LEU A 4 24.78 -7.95 31.08
C LEU A 4 25.33 -7.29 29.79
N LEU A 5 26.64 -7.26 29.59
CA LEU A 5 27.24 -6.77 28.35
C LEU A 5 27.04 -7.74 27.16
N LEU A 6 27.04 -9.06 27.43
CA LEU A 6 26.79 -10.07 26.39
C LEU A 6 25.31 -10.12 25.95
N LEU A 7 24.36 -9.83 26.83
CA LEU A 7 22.95 -9.70 26.48
C LEU A 7 22.67 -8.41 25.73
N ALA A 8 23.35 -7.31 26.04
CA ALA A 8 23.24 -6.06 25.29
C ALA A 8 23.90 -6.14 23.89
N LEU A 9 25.00 -6.93 23.75
CA LEU A 9 25.61 -7.19 22.44
C LEU A 9 24.80 -8.18 21.59
N ALA A 10 24.12 -9.16 22.20
CA ALA A 10 23.25 -10.09 21.49
C ALA A 10 21.93 -9.42 21.04
N ALA A 11 21.44 -8.42 21.79
CA ALA A 11 20.30 -7.59 21.37
C ALA A 11 20.67 -6.59 20.26
N ALA A 12 21.94 -6.20 20.15
CA ALA A 12 22.43 -5.33 19.08
C ALA A 12 22.73 -6.05 17.76
N LEU A 13 22.75 -7.41 17.76
CA LEU A 13 23.03 -8.22 16.58
C LEU A 13 21.77 -8.84 15.96
N ALA A 14 20.61 -8.69 16.59
CA ALA A 14 19.34 -8.97 15.97
C ALA A 14 18.81 -7.67 15.37
N ALA A 15 19.48 -7.15 14.32
CA ALA A 15 18.84 -6.18 13.45
C ALA A 15 17.62 -6.87 12.82
N PRO A 16 16.41 -6.33 12.96
CA PRO A 16 15.25 -6.88 12.25
C PRO A 16 15.56 -6.88 10.76
N ALA A 17 15.10 -7.91 10.05
CA ALA A 17 15.11 -7.90 8.60
C ALA A 17 14.49 -6.57 8.15
N HIS A 18 15.28 -5.72 7.51
CA HIS A 18 14.81 -4.40 7.10
C HIS A 18 13.90 -4.59 5.90
N ALA A 19 12.59 -4.49 6.12
CA ALA A 19 11.70 -4.11 5.04
C ALA A 19 12.17 -2.76 4.48
N GLN A 20 11.94 -2.53 3.21
CA GLN A 20 12.33 -1.30 2.51
C GLN A 20 11.75 -0.02 3.14
N TRP A 21 10.79 -0.14 4.00
CA TRP A 21 10.04 0.92 4.66
C TRP A 21 9.79 0.63 6.14
N THR A 22 9.45 1.68 6.90
CA THR A 22 9.15 1.56 8.32
C THR A 22 7.67 1.39 8.57
N ASN A 23 7.28 0.48 9.42
CA ASN A 23 5.92 0.33 9.88
C ASN A 23 5.70 1.20 11.13
N ARG A 24 4.69 2.07 11.11
CA ARG A 24 4.32 2.93 12.24
C ARG A 24 3.54 2.18 13.30
N TYR A 25 2.61 1.34 12.85
CA TYR A 25 1.79 0.54 13.74
C TYR A 25 2.48 -0.77 14.09
N PRO A 26 2.20 -1.33 15.27
CA PRO A 26 2.67 -2.66 15.63
C PRO A 26 2.21 -3.70 14.61
N ALA A 27 3.09 -4.62 14.24
CA ALA A 27 2.73 -5.72 13.37
C ALA A 27 1.65 -6.59 14.03
N VAL A 28 0.60 -6.91 13.28
CA VAL A 28 -0.41 -7.88 13.71
C VAL A 28 0.12 -9.28 13.36
N PRO A 29 0.36 -10.15 14.34
CA PRO A 29 0.84 -11.51 14.10
C PRO A 29 -0.07 -12.25 13.11
N ILE A 30 0.53 -13.12 12.28
CA ILE A 30 -0.12 -13.91 11.23
C ILE A 30 -0.68 -13.13 10.02
N TYR A 31 -0.66 -11.81 10.06
CA TYR A 31 -1.02 -10.99 8.93
C TYR A 31 0.19 -10.85 8.00
N SER A 32 0.05 -11.25 6.75
CA SER A 32 1.18 -11.26 5.79
C SER A 32 1.58 -9.87 5.30
N HIS A 33 0.66 -8.90 5.42
CA HIS A 33 0.87 -7.52 5.00
C HIS A 33 0.85 -6.58 6.21
N HIS A 34 1.38 -5.39 6.02
CA HIS A 34 1.29 -4.37 7.04
C HIS A 34 -0.10 -3.75 7.05
N VAL A 35 -0.79 -3.85 8.19
CA VAL A 35 -2.19 -3.45 8.38
C VAL A 35 -2.49 -2.06 7.80
N TYR A 36 -1.60 -1.10 7.98
CA TYR A 36 -1.84 0.26 7.54
C TYR A 36 -1.63 0.49 6.04
N LEU A 37 -0.82 -0.30 5.35
CA LEU A 37 -0.66 -0.17 3.89
C LEU A 37 -1.91 -0.62 3.16
N GLU A 38 -2.48 -1.72 3.56
CA GLU A 38 -3.75 -2.18 2.99
C GLU A 38 -4.95 -1.38 3.52
N GLY A 39 -4.79 -0.68 4.67
CA GLY A 39 -5.79 0.21 5.23
C GLY A 39 -7.13 -0.42 5.60
N TYR A 40 -7.21 -1.74 5.58
CA TYR A 40 -8.47 -2.46 5.71
C TYR A 40 -9.03 -2.44 7.14
N GLU A 41 -8.16 -2.58 8.10
CA GLU A 41 -8.52 -2.67 9.51
C GLU A 41 -8.52 -1.32 10.21
N LEU A 42 -7.71 -0.39 9.73
CA LEU A 42 -7.62 0.96 10.30
C LEU A 42 -8.80 1.83 9.88
N PRO A 43 -9.16 2.85 10.67
CA PRO A 43 -10.22 3.77 10.33
C PRO A 43 -9.99 4.45 8.97
N THR A 44 -11.05 4.54 8.16
CA THR A 44 -11.02 5.36 6.96
C THR A 44 -11.13 6.82 7.38
N SER A 45 -10.13 7.61 7.03
CA SER A 45 -10.22 9.05 7.21
C SER A 45 -10.82 9.68 5.94
N ALA A 46 -11.65 10.71 6.07
CA ALA A 46 -12.32 11.36 4.94
C ALA A 46 -12.70 12.80 5.22
N ALA A 47 -12.72 13.63 4.17
CA ALA A 47 -13.29 14.97 4.27
C ALA A 47 -14.82 14.94 4.43
N GLY A 48 -15.49 13.99 3.77
CA GLY A 48 -16.91 13.72 3.89
C GLY A 48 -17.26 12.71 4.98
N PRO A 49 -18.56 12.47 5.24
CA PRO A 49 -19.03 11.61 6.33
C PRO A 49 -18.72 10.12 6.11
N THR A 50 -18.07 9.51 7.10
CA THR A 50 -17.86 8.05 7.17
C THR A 50 -18.39 7.48 8.48
N ASP A 51 -18.49 6.17 8.60
CA ASP A 51 -18.85 5.41 9.78
C ASP A 51 -20.15 5.92 10.48
N PRO A 52 -21.28 5.98 9.77
CA PRO A 52 -22.50 6.54 10.36
C PRO A 52 -23.01 5.71 11.53
N ALA A 53 -23.38 6.36 12.62
CA ALA A 53 -24.02 5.79 13.79
C ALA A 53 -25.28 6.60 14.14
N PRO A 54 -26.48 6.12 13.80
CA PRO A 54 -27.73 6.78 14.16
C PRO A 54 -27.93 6.81 15.67
N SER A 55 -28.41 7.95 16.19
CA SER A 55 -28.69 8.11 17.61
C SER A 55 -29.91 7.27 18.06
N PRO A 56 -29.97 6.82 19.35
CA PRO A 56 -31.08 6.05 19.85
C PRO A 56 -32.42 6.78 19.82
N ASP A 57 -32.43 8.11 19.83
CA ASP A 57 -33.66 8.94 19.73
C ASP A 57 -34.07 9.23 18.26
N GLY A 58 -33.25 8.78 17.28
CA GLY A 58 -33.54 8.93 15.86
C GLY A 58 -33.41 10.37 15.30
N ARG A 59 -32.86 11.32 16.09
CA ARG A 59 -32.74 12.71 15.67
C ARG A 59 -31.44 13.09 15.02
N SER A 60 -30.39 12.32 15.29
CA SER A 60 -29.06 12.63 14.80
C SER A 60 -28.34 11.39 14.28
N VAL A 61 -27.29 11.62 13.48
CA VAL A 61 -26.32 10.59 13.08
C VAL A 61 -24.94 11.07 13.47
N ALA A 62 -24.23 10.30 14.27
CA ALA A 62 -22.81 10.54 14.50
C ALA A 62 -22.03 10.04 13.28
N VAL A 63 -21.07 10.84 12.80
CA VAL A 63 -20.21 10.50 11.65
C VAL A 63 -18.79 10.92 11.94
N ALA A 64 -17.83 10.26 11.31
CA ALA A 64 -16.46 10.74 11.22
C ALA A 64 -16.31 11.57 9.94
N ALA A 65 -15.71 12.74 10.04
CA ALA A 65 -15.34 13.57 8.91
C ALA A 65 -14.20 14.52 9.29
N ARG A 66 -13.30 14.80 8.37
CA ARG A 66 -12.17 15.73 8.58
C ARG A 66 -11.33 15.38 9.82
N GLY A 67 -11.23 14.08 10.14
CA GLY A 67 -10.48 13.59 11.29
C GLY A 67 -11.17 13.77 12.64
N TRP A 68 -12.39 14.29 12.72
CA TRP A 68 -13.15 14.47 13.94
C TRP A 68 -14.53 13.81 13.86
N LEU A 69 -15.18 13.64 15.02
CA LEU A 69 -16.57 13.23 15.08
C LEU A 69 -17.51 14.43 15.04
N TRP A 70 -18.62 14.22 14.34
CA TRP A 70 -19.68 15.20 14.15
C TRP A 70 -21.03 14.58 14.41
N LEU A 71 -21.96 15.38 14.96
CA LEU A 71 -23.36 15.03 15.07
C LEU A 71 -24.15 15.78 13.99
N VAL A 72 -24.67 15.02 13.04
CA VAL A 72 -25.55 15.53 11.98
C VAL A 72 -26.99 15.48 12.51
N ASP A 73 -27.60 16.63 12.72
CA ASP A 73 -29.01 16.76 13.04
C ASP A 73 -29.84 16.53 11.76
N LEU A 74 -30.75 15.56 11.82
CA LEU A 74 -31.51 15.10 10.65
C LEU A 74 -32.60 16.06 10.20
N ASP A 75 -33.11 16.92 11.08
CA ASP A 75 -34.13 17.92 10.77
C ASP A 75 -33.49 19.16 10.12
N THR A 76 -32.43 19.67 10.73
CA THR A 76 -31.81 20.93 10.32
C THR A 76 -30.66 20.75 9.33
N ARG A 77 -30.19 19.51 9.10
CA ARG A 77 -29.07 19.17 8.23
C ARG A 77 -27.75 19.86 8.61
N ARG A 78 -27.61 20.24 9.89
CA ARG A 78 -26.39 20.84 10.43
C ARG A 78 -25.54 19.79 11.14
N ALA A 79 -24.25 19.78 10.85
CA ALA A 79 -23.28 18.95 11.58
C ALA A 79 -22.57 19.81 12.64
N ARG A 80 -22.57 19.36 13.89
CA ARG A 80 -21.84 19.97 15.00
C ARG A 80 -20.65 19.09 15.38
N ARG A 81 -19.46 19.64 15.40
CA ARG A 81 -18.25 18.92 15.85
C ARG A 81 -18.36 18.58 17.36
N VAL A 82 -17.97 17.35 17.73
CA VAL A 82 -18.05 16.89 19.14
C VAL A 82 -16.69 16.43 19.68
N THR A 83 -15.69 16.21 18.84
CA THR A 83 -14.32 15.92 19.27
C THR A 83 -13.35 16.98 18.76
N SER A 84 -12.13 16.99 19.32
CA SER A 84 -11.07 17.95 18.97
C SER A 84 -9.69 17.35 19.29
N GLY A 85 -8.64 18.08 18.95
CA GLY A 85 -7.25 17.67 19.17
C GLY A 85 -6.58 17.13 17.91
N PRO A 86 -5.31 16.68 18.04
CA PRO A 86 -4.46 16.35 16.89
C PRO A 86 -4.75 14.97 16.27
N ALA A 87 -5.33 14.04 17.03
CA ALA A 87 -5.61 12.68 16.57
C ALA A 87 -6.79 12.61 15.59
N VAL A 88 -6.89 11.52 14.87
CA VAL A 88 -8.02 11.23 13.99
C VAL A 88 -9.02 10.35 14.74
N ASP A 89 -10.26 10.84 14.88
CA ASP A 89 -11.36 10.14 15.56
C ASP A 89 -12.34 9.56 14.54
N ALA A 90 -12.70 8.28 14.69
CA ALA A 90 -13.55 7.55 13.76
C ALA A 90 -14.38 6.44 14.44
N ARG A 91 -15.25 5.79 13.70
CA ARG A 91 -16.06 4.64 14.14
C ARG A 91 -16.87 4.92 15.42
N PRO A 92 -17.72 5.93 15.44
CA PRO A 92 -18.54 6.24 16.59
C PRO A 92 -19.58 5.14 16.87
N ALA A 93 -19.87 4.92 18.17
CA ALA A 93 -20.93 4.05 18.63
C ALA A 93 -21.67 4.71 19.81
N TRP A 94 -22.99 4.74 19.76
CA TRP A 94 -23.81 5.30 20.81
C TRP A 94 -23.99 4.37 22.01
N SER A 95 -24.00 4.93 23.22
CA SER A 95 -24.60 4.24 24.36
C SER A 95 -26.11 4.12 24.19
N PRO A 96 -26.75 3.06 24.73
CA PRO A 96 -28.21 2.86 24.62
C PRO A 96 -29.04 4.01 25.14
N ASP A 97 -28.54 4.77 26.13
CA ASP A 97 -29.20 5.95 26.72
C ASP A 97 -29.00 7.25 25.91
N GLY A 98 -28.21 7.18 24.83
CA GLY A 98 -27.94 8.33 23.95
C GLY A 98 -27.03 9.42 24.52
N ARG A 99 -26.39 9.19 25.69
CA ARG A 99 -25.61 10.22 26.40
C ARG A 99 -24.11 10.15 26.13
N ARG A 100 -23.64 9.03 25.61
CA ARG A 100 -22.21 8.81 25.39
C ARG A 100 -21.96 8.30 23.98
N LEU A 101 -20.77 8.64 23.43
CA LEU A 101 -20.19 8.05 22.25
C LEU A 101 -18.89 7.32 22.62
N ALA A 102 -18.75 6.07 22.18
CA ALA A 102 -17.47 5.39 22.12
C ALA A 102 -16.92 5.51 20.71
N PHE A 103 -15.62 5.64 20.54
CA PHE A 103 -15.01 5.77 19.24
C PHE A 103 -13.54 5.33 19.24
N VAL A 104 -13.01 5.12 18.06
CA VAL A 104 -11.59 4.87 17.83
C VAL A 104 -10.88 6.20 17.68
N ARG A 105 -9.80 6.40 18.43
CA ARG A 105 -8.85 7.50 18.28
C ARG A 105 -7.54 6.97 17.70
N ASP A 106 -7.20 7.38 16.51
CA ASP A 106 -5.98 7.00 15.81
C ASP A 106 -4.90 8.06 16.03
N ARG A 107 -3.78 7.65 16.64
CA ARG A 107 -2.62 8.50 16.92
C ARG A 107 -1.50 8.37 15.90
N SER A 108 -1.75 7.70 14.80
CA SER A 108 -0.82 7.42 13.71
C SER A 108 0.21 6.29 13.96
N ASP A 109 0.31 5.76 15.15
CA ASP A 109 1.18 4.64 15.52
C ASP A 109 0.47 3.61 16.42
N GLU A 110 -0.63 3.99 17.01
CA GLU A 110 -1.52 3.14 17.81
C GLU A 110 -2.96 3.66 17.72
N THR A 111 -3.92 2.83 18.09
CA THR A 111 -5.32 3.24 18.23
C THR A 111 -5.80 3.02 19.67
N GLU A 112 -6.76 3.84 20.11
CA GLU A 112 -7.34 3.81 21.43
C GLU A 112 -8.87 3.79 21.32
N ILE A 113 -9.55 3.22 22.33
CA ILE A 113 -11.00 3.42 22.49
C ILE A 113 -11.24 4.52 23.50
N VAL A 114 -11.97 5.53 23.09
CA VAL A 114 -12.34 6.69 23.89
C VAL A 114 -13.84 6.71 24.08
N VAL A 115 -14.30 7.09 25.28
CA VAL A 115 -15.71 7.38 25.58
C VAL A 115 -15.86 8.87 25.86
N LEU A 116 -16.73 9.52 25.10
CA LEU A 116 -17.15 10.93 25.25
C LEU A 116 -18.52 11.00 25.91
N ASP A 117 -18.65 11.75 26.99
CA ASP A 117 -19.92 12.16 27.59
C ASP A 117 -20.41 13.42 26.86
N LEU A 118 -21.56 13.33 26.21
CA LEU A 118 -22.08 14.42 25.36
C LEU A 118 -22.66 15.58 26.14
N ASP A 119 -23.08 15.35 27.39
CA ASP A 119 -23.64 16.39 28.28
C ASP A 119 -22.53 17.28 28.84
N THR A 120 -21.37 16.69 29.13
CA THR A 120 -20.27 17.39 29.80
C THR A 120 -19.10 17.71 28.86
N GLY A 121 -19.02 17.04 27.73
CA GLY A 121 -17.87 17.08 26.82
C GLY A 121 -16.62 16.35 27.35
N ALA A 122 -16.74 15.60 28.45
CA ALA A 122 -15.62 14.90 29.06
C ALA A 122 -15.26 13.64 28.26
N GLU A 123 -14.00 13.48 27.93
CA GLU A 123 -13.44 12.30 27.26
C GLU A 123 -12.68 11.42 28.25
N ARG A 124 -12.78 10.11 28.07
CA ARG A 124 -12.02 9.11 28.84
C ARG A 124 -11.51 8.03 27.91
N VAL A 125 -10.18 7.84 27.85
CA VAL A 125 -9.58 6.66 27.23
C VAL A 125 -9.93 5.45 28.08
N VAL A 126 -10.54 4.44 27.50
CA VAL A 126 -11.04 3.24 28.19
C VAL A 126 -10.32 1.98 27.79
N ALA A 127 -9.71 1.94 26.61
CA ALA A 127 -8.81 0.88 26.18
C ALA A 127 -7.65 1.52 25.40
N SER A 128 -6.43 1.16 25.80
CA SER A 128 -5.19 1.60 25.18
C SER A 128 -4.12 0.59 25.60
N ALA A 129 -3.83 -0.37 24.74
CA ALA A 129 -2.76 -1.34 24.88
C ALA A 129 -1.78 -1.14 23.72
N PRO A 130 -0.54 -1.63 23.80
CA PRO A 130 0.35 -1.62 22.66
C PRO A 130 -0.28 -2.41 21.49
N GLY A 131 -0.67 -1.72 20.42
CA GLY A 131 -1.30 -2.34 19.27
C GLY A 131 -2.50 -1.59 18.73
N LEU A 132 -3.49 -2.33 18.34
CA LEU A 132 -4.70 -1.81 17.72
C LEU A 132 -5.92 -2.14 18.57
N GLU A 133 -6.70 -1.13 18.95
CA GLU A 133 -8.04 -1.20 19.50
C GLU A 133 -9.02 -0.60 18.49
N LEU A 134 -9.99 -1.39 18.06
CA LEU A 134 -10.88 -1.05 16.95
C LEU A 134 -12.36 -1.35 17.29
N ASP A 135 -13.26 -0.75 16.51
CA ASP A 135 -14.69 -1.11 16.42
C ASP A 135 -15.44 -1.20 17.75
N PRO A 136 -15.46 -0.15 18.58
CA PRO A 136 -16.21 -0.19 19.83
C PRO A 136 -17.71 -0.30 19.60
N ALA A 137 -18.39 -1.06 20.47
CA ALA A 137 -19.85 -1.10 20.55
C ALA A 137 -20.29 -1.26 22.01
N PHE A 138 -21.23 -0.42 22.47
CA PHE A 138 -21.77 -0.57 23.82
C PHE A 138 -22.56 -1.87 23.95
N THR A 139 -22.45 -2.53 25.10
CA THR A 139 -23.37 -3.61 25.49
C THR A 139 -24.80 -3.08 25.58
N THR A 140 -25.79 -3.95 25.44
CA THR A 140 -27.22 -3.56 25.44
C THR A 140 -27.68 -2.89 26.73
N ASP A 141 -27.02 -3.17 27.86
CA ASP A 141 -27.25 -2.54 29.17
C ASP A 141 -26.43 -1.23 29.34
N GLY A 142 -25.59 -0.87 28.40
CA GLY A 142 -24.75 0.34 28.44
C GLY A 142 -23.63 0.33 29.48
N ARG A 143 -23.39 -0.81 30.16
CA ARG A 143 -22.40 -0.93 31.24
C ARG A 143 -21.02 -1.32 30.73
N GLY A 144 -20.94 -1.89 29.53
CA GLY A 144 -19.70 -2.35 28.94
C GLY A 144 -19.54 -1.93 27.50
N LEU A 145 -18.36 -2.26 26.96
CA LEU A 145 -18.01 -2.15 25.55
C LEU A 145 -17.50 -3.48 25.05
N LEU A 146 -17.92 -3.85 23.84
CA LEU A 146 -17.24 -4.83 23.00
C LEU A 146 -16.29 -4.05 22.07
N TYR A 147 -15.10 -4.57 21.85
CA TYR A 147 -14.15 -3.99 20.91
C TYR A 147 -13.17 -5.04 20.39
N SER A 148 -12.52 -4.75 19.30
CA SER A 148 -11.48 -5.58 18.71
C SER A 148 -10.12 -5.12 19.21
N ALA A 149 -9.23 -6.05 19.57
CA ALA A 149 -7.88 -5.73 20.04
C ALA A 149 -6.83 -6.70 19.52
N ALA A 150 -5.64 -6.19 19.21
CA ALA A 150 -4.51 -6.99 18.79
C ALA A 150 -4.05 -7.96 19.88
N HIS A 151 -3.60 -9.16 19.48
CA HIS A 151 -3.05 -10.17 20.36
C HIS A 151 -2.08 -11.09 19.58
N ASP A 152 -1.42 -12.05 20.24
CA ASP A 152 -0.38 -12.90 19.63
C ASP A 152 -0.82 -13.73 18.41
N ASN A 153 -2.13 -13.96 18.22
CA ASN A 153 -2.68 -14.73 17.11
C ASN A 153 -3.47 -13.89 16.09
N GLY A 154 -3.39 -12.55 16.15
CA GLY A 154 -4.09 -11.62 15.27
C GLY A 154 -4.86 -10.53 15.99
N ILE A 155 -6.13 -10.34 15.65
CA ILE A 155 -7.06 -9.42 16.33
C ILE A 155 -8.23 -10.24 16.91
N GLY A 156 -8.47 -10.09 18.20
CA GLY A 156 -9.52 -10.79 18.95
C GLY A 156 -10.59 -9.84 19.48
N LEU A 157 -11.62 -10.39 20.10
CA LEU A 157 -12.69 -9.64 20.72
C LEU A 157 -12.51 -9.52 22.21
N ARG A 158 -12.79 -8.34 22.75
CA ARG A 158 -12.72 -8.00 24.17
C ARG A 158 -14.07 -7.46 24.63
N ARG A 159 -14.39 -7.69 25.91
CA ARG A 159 -15.49 -7.05 26.63
C ARG A 159 -14.92 -6.29 27.81
N LEU A 160 -15.14 -5.00 27.83
CA LEU A 160 -14.72 -4.10 28.91
C LEU A 160 -15.91 -3.74 29.77
N ASP A 161 -15.81 -3.86 31.09
CA ASP A 161 -16.72 -3.26 32.05
C ASP A 161 -16.28 -1.81 32.31
N LEU A 162 -17.15 -0.85 32.01
CA LEU A 162 -16.82 0.58 32.07
C LEU A 162 -16.76 1.13 33.53
N GLU A 163 -17.35 0.43 34.48
CA GLU A 163 -17.32 0.83 35.89
C GLU A 163 -16.04 0.35 36.58
N THR A 164 -15.70 -0.91 36.37
CA THR A 164 -14.55 -1.55 37.03
C THR A 164 -13.27 -1.47 36.26
N GLY A 165 -13.33 -1.26 34.93
CA GLY A 165 -12.19 -1.36 34.01
C GLY A 165 -11.77 -2.80 33.73
N ALA A 166 -12.51 -3.79 34.17
CA ALA A 166 -12.17 -5.20 33.91
C ALA A 166 -12.37 -5.56 32.43
N VAL A 167 -11.40 -6.25 31.87
CA VAL A 167 -11.42 -6.73 30.46
C VAL A 167 -11.52 -8.25 30.45
N GLU A 168 -12.54 -8.74 29.75
CA GLU A 168 -12.77 -10.16 29.47
C GLU A 168 -12.40 -10.48 28.02
N VAL A 169 -11.72 -11.60 27.80
CA VAL A 169 -11.46 -12.12 26.45
C VAL A 169 -12.72 -12.83 25.95
N VAL A 170 -13.31 -12.30 24.90
CA VAL A 170 -14.46 -12.93 24.24
C VAL A 170 -13.98 -13.93 23.19
N SER A 171 -12.92 -13.61 22.42
CA SER A 171 -12.34 -14.50 21.42
C SER A 171 -10.89 -14.09 21.14
N ASP A 172 -9.97 -15.07 21.22
CA ASP A 172 -8.57 -14.99 20.76
C ASP A 172 -8.28 -16.07 19.72
N ALA A 173 -9.26 -16.40 18.90
CA ALA A 173 -9.07 -17.36 17.82
C ALA A 173 -8.06 -16.79 16.80
N LEU A 174 -7.34 -17.73 16.15
CA LEU A 174 -6.40 -17.39 15.08
C LEU A 174 -7.11 -16.60 13.96
N GLY A 175 -6.54 -15.50 13.53
CA GLY A 175 -7.07 -14.63 12.48
C GLY A 175 -7.55 -13.28 13.03
N LEU A 176 -8.45 -12.64 12.30
CA LEU A 176 -9.00 -11.36 12.69
C LEU A 176 -10.47 -11.53 13.10
N ALA A 177 -10.84 -10.90 14.22
CA ALA A 177 -12.22 -10.76 14.69
C ALA A 177 -12.51 -9.27 14.86
N LEU A 178 -13.40 -8.72 14.04
CA LEU A 178 -13.63 -7.30 13.85
C LEU A 178 -15.12 -6.95 13.93
N ALA A 179 -15.41 -5.68 14.16
CA ALA A 179 -16.73 -5.10 14.02
C ALA A 179 -17.82 -5.82 14.86
N ALA A 180 -17.53 -6.10 16.11
CA ALA A 180 -18.49 -6.72 17.02
C ALA A 180 -19.77 -5.87 17.17
N ARG A 181 -20.94 -6.51 17.06
CA ARG A 181 -22.27 -5.92 17.28
C ARG A 181 -23.02 -6.73 18.31
N PRO A 182 -23.31 -6.17 19.48
CA PRO A 182 -24.12 -6.86 20.50
C PRO A 182 -25.49 -7.20 19.92
N HIS A 183 -25.90 -8.45 20.11
CA HIS A 183 -27.26 -8.84 19.80
C HIS A 183 -28.23 -8.26 20.85
N PRO A 184 -29.46 -7.85 20.49
CA PRO A 184 -30.42 -7.25 21.44
C PRO A 184 -30.78 -8.14 22.62
N ASP A 185 -30.63 -9.46 22.51
CA ASP A 185 -30.84 -10.38 23.64
C ASP A 185 -29.79 -10.26 24.75
N GLY A 186 -28.66 -9.58 24.49
CA GLY A 186 -27.55 -9.45 25.43
C GLY A 186 -26.72 -10.71 25.65
N GLU A 187 -27.04 -11.81 24.96
CA GLU A 187 -26.39 -13.13 25.10
C GLU A 187 -25.51 -13.49 23.91
N HIS A 188 -25.69 -12.81 22.77
CA HIS A 188 -24.95 -13.08 21.53
C HIS A 188 -24.23 -11.83 21.01
N VAL A 189 -23.22 -12.07 20.16
CA VAL A 189 -22.49 -11.03 19.42
C VAL A 189 -22.35 -11.44 17.97
N LEU A 190 -22.68 -10.54 17.05
CA LEU A 190 -22.37 -10.63 15.64
C LEU A 190 -21.00 -10.02 15.39
N TYR A 191 -20.17 -10.63 14.55
CA TYR A 191 -18.85 -10.08 14.21
C TYR A 191 -18.35 -10.59 12.86
N LEU A 192 -17.38 -9.87 12.30
CA LEU A 192 -16.65 -10.27 11.09
C LEU A 192 -15.41 -11.07 11.49
N ALA A 193 -15.25 -12.28 10.96
CA ALA A 193 -14.09 -13.13 11.15
C ALA A 193 -13.33 -13.32 9.84
N LYS A 194 -12.00 -13.19 9.89
CA LYS A 194 -11.10 -13.49 8.76
C LYS A 194 -10.12 -14.56 9.21
N ARG A 195 -10.38 -15.81 8.82
CA ARG A 195 -9.64 -17.00 9.24
C ARG A 195 -9.36 -17.94 8.05
N GLY A 196 -8.97 -17.37 6.91
CA GLY A 196 -8.81 -18.06 5.63
C GLY A 196 -9.95 -17.73 4.66
N ALA A 197 -11.21 -17.73 5.11
CA ALA A 197 -12.34 -17.09 4.44
C ALA A 197 -12.82 -15.89 5.27
N ASP A 198 -13.47 -14.92 4.61
CA ASP A 198 -14.20 -13.89 5.31
C ASP A 198 -15.58 -14.42 5.72
N GLU A 199 -15.93 -14.26 6.98
CA GLU A 199 -17.17 -14.81 7.53
C GLU A 199 -17.85 -13.78 8.44
N VAL A 200 -19.19 -13.70 8.34
CA VAL A 200 -20.02 -13.07 9.37
C VAL A 200 -20.46 -14.16 10.33
N ARG A 201 -20.15 -14.02 11.63
CA ARG A 201 -20.41 -15.02 12.65
C ARG A 201 -21.29 -14.49 13.75
N LEU A 202 -22.14 -15.34 14.27
CA LEU A 202 -22.89 -15.17 15.52
C LEU A 202 -22.27 -16.04 16.61
N ARG A 203 -21.91 -15.45 17.75
CA ARG A 203 -21.28 -16.12 18.90
C ARG A 203 -22.12 -15.95 20.16
N SER A 204 -22.31 -17.04 20.89
CA SER A 204 -22.85 -16.98 22.25
C SER A 204 -21.77 -16.51 23.21
N LEU A 205 -22.06 -15.45 23.97
CA LEU A 205 -21.15 -14.93 25.01
C LEU A 205 -21.03 -15.88 26.20
N ALA A 206 -22.08 -16.63 26.50
CA ALA A 206 -22.10 -17.57 27.63
C ALA A 206 -21.34 -18.86 27.37
N THR A 207 -21.48 -19.43 26.17
CA THR A 207 -20.94 -20.78 25.87
C THR A 207 -19.73 -20.73 24.94
N GLY A 208 -19.51 -19.60 24.25
CA GLY A 208 -18.51 -19.48 23.18
C GLY A 208 -18.87 -20.21 21.89
N ALA A 209 -20.05 -20.81 21.78
CA ALA A 209 -20.51 -21.48 20.56
C ALA A 209 -20.69 -20.45 19.42
N GLU A 210 -20.24 -20.82 18.24
CA GLU A 210 -20.26 -19.97 17.04
C GLU A 210 -20.95 -20.65 15.87
N ARG A 211 -21.63 -19.85 15.05
CA ARG A 211 -22.08 -20.29 13.72
C ARG A 211 -21.81 -19.21 12.69
N ALA A 212 -21.39 -19.59 11.50
CA ALA A 212 -21.29 -18.69 10.37
C ALA A 212 -22.70 -18.39 9.82
N LEU A 213 -22.96 -17.10 9.57
CA LEU A 213 -24.14 -16.62 8.86
C LEU A 213 -23.83 -16.42 7.38
N HIS A 214 -22.63 -16.00 7.06
CA HIS A 214 -22.15 -15.82 5.70
C HIS A 214 -20.67 -16.23 5.63
N SER A 215 -20.28 -16.85 4.53
CA SER A 215 -18.88 -17.16 4.20
C SER A 215 -18.65 -16.83 2.73
N GLY A 216 -17.64 -16.02 2.44
CA GLY A 216 -17.34 -15.59 1.09
C GLY A 216 -16.46 -14.34 1.10
N ARG A 217 -16.39 -13.65 -0.03
CA ARG A 217 -15.68 -12.39 -0.13
C ARG A 217 -16.50 -11.27 0.50
N ILE A 218 -15.89 -10.57 1.44
CA ILE A 218 -16.45 -9.39 2.11
C ILE A 218 -15.41 -8.28 1.97
N LEU A 219 -15.85 -7.08 1.56
CA LEU A 219 -14.96 -5.93 1.52
C LEU A 219 -14.40 -5.66 2.91
N SER A 220 -13.10 -5.56 3.02
CA SER A 220 -12.40 -5.45 4.30
C SER A 220 -12.80 -4.22 5.12
N GLN A 221 -13.17 -3.14 4.46
CA GLN A 221 -13.64 -1.90 5.10
C GLN A 221 -15.11 -1.92 5.50
N THR A 222 -15.84 -2.98 5.18
CA THR A 222 -17.24 -3.08 5.54
C THR A 222 -17.41 -3.66 6.95
N ARG A 223 -18.55 -3.35 7.54
CA ARG A 223 -18.99 -3.87 8.82
C ARG A 223 -20.42 -4.37 8.72
N PRO A 224 -20.73 -5.55 9.23
CA PRO A 224 -22.11 -5.99 9.30
C PRO A 224 -22.90 -5.11 10.25
N ALA A 225 -24.14 -4.81 9.92
CA ALA A 225 -25.08 -4.17 10.82
C ALA A 225 -26.17 -5.15 11.24
N LEU A 226 -26.52 -5.13 12.52
CA LEU A 226 -27.61 -5.90 13.08
C LEU A 226 -28.78 -4.97 13.37
N ALA A 227 -29.97 -5.32 12.89
CA ALA A 227 -31.17 -4.55 13.14
C ALA A 227 -31.58 -4.63 14.63
N PRO A 228 -32.36 -3.64 15.12
CA PRO A 228 -32.87 -3.65 16.49
C PRO A 228 -33.77 -4.85 16.83
N ASP A 229 -34.31 -5.53 15.81
CA ASP A 229 -35.10 -6.75 15.98
C ASP A 229 -34.27 -7.98 16.35
N GLY A 230 -32.92 -7.88 16.18
CA GLY A 230 -31.98 -8.99 16.39
C GLY A 230 -32.04 -10.10 15.31
N ARG A 231 -32.83 -9.90 14.25
CA ARG A 231 -33.01 -10.94 13.20
C ARG A 231 -32.43 -10.54 11.86
N THR A 232 -32.44 -9.27 11.55
CA THR A 232 -32.03 -8.77 10.24
C THR A 232 -30.58 -8.27 10.27
N VAL A 233 -29.75 -8.81 9.39
CA VAL A 233 -28.35 -8.37 9.17
C VAL A 233 -28.27 -7.68 7.83
N ALA A 234 -27.73 -6.47 7.81
CA ALA A 234 -27.34 -5.78 6.59
C ALA A 234 -25.85 -5.93 6.36
N LEU A 235 -25.45 -6.32 5.15
CA LEU A 235 -24.08 -6.60 4.78
C LEU A 235 -23.79 -6.14 3.35
N PRO A 236 -22.74 -5.33 3.11
CA PRO A 236 -22.22 -5.07 1.78
C PRO A 236 -21.50 -6.29 1.21
N LEU A 237 -21.93 -6.77 0.07
CA LEU A 237 -21.32 -7.91 -0.63
C LEU A 237 -20.94 -7.54 -2.07
N PRO A 238 -19.82 -8.08 -2.58
CA PRO A 238 -19.50 -8.03 -3.99
C PRO A 238 -20.36 -9.05 -4.72
N LEU A 239 -21.24 -8.60 -5.60
CA LEU A 239 -22.03 -9.42 -6.49
C LEU A 239 -21.59 -9.20 -7.94
N ASP A 240 -22.23 -9.89 -8.89
CA ASP A 240 -21.76 -9.95 -10.29
C ASP A 240 -21.56 -8.58 -10.96
N ASP A 241 -22.38 -7.61 -10.59
CA ASP A 241 -22.44 -6.29 -11.24
C ASP A 241 -21.84 -5.15 -10.40
N GLY A 242 -21.22 -5.45 -9.25
CA GLY A 242 -20.66 -4.43 -8.33
C GLY A 242 -20.88 -4.73 -6.86
N TRP A 243 -21.04 -3.68 -6.08
CA TRP A 243 -21.22 -3.76 -4.63
C TRP A 243 -22.66 -3.52 -4.24
N GLU A 244 -23.21 -4.40 -3.42
CA GLU A 244 -24.59 -4.33 -3.02
C GLU A 244 -24.78 -4.44 -1.52
N LEU A 245 -25.68 -3.63 -0.97
CA LEU A 245 -26.19 -3.81 0.37
C LEU A 245 -27.27 -4.88 0.34
N VAL A 246 -27.02 -5.99 1.04
CA VAL A 246 -27.96 -7.10 1.11
C VAL A 246 -28.50 -7.26 2.52
N LEU A 247 -29.70 -7.80 2.63
CA LEU A 247 -30.29 -8.24 3.89
C LEU A 247 -30.33 -9.76 3.95
N MET A 248 -30.07 -10.29 5.16
CA MET A 248 -30.22 -11.71 5.49
C MET A 248 -30.88 -11.87 6.88
N ASP A 249 -31.63 -12.93 7.07
CA ASP A 249 -32.18 -13.32 8.37
C ASP A 249 -31.14 -14.11 9.16
N VAL A 250 -30.98 -13.83 10.45
CA VAL A 250 -30.04 -14.54 11.34
C VAL A 250 -30.35 -16.05 11.39
N ASP A 251 -31.62 -16.44 11.35
CA ASP A 251 -32.04 -17.85 11.45
C ASP A 251 -32.03 -18.58 10.09
N ASP A 252 -32.19 -17.85 8.98
CA ASP A 252 -32.07 -18.35 7.61
C ASP A 252 -31.12 -17.44 6.82
N PRO A 253 -29.80 -17.59 7.01
CA PRO A 253 -28.81 -16.62 6.57
C PRO A 253 -28.47 -16.70 5.06
N VAL A 254 -29.51 -16.72 4.23
CA VAL A 254 -29.38 -16.56 2.78
C VAL A 254 -29.60 -15.10 2.44
N PRO A 255 -28.69 -14.42 1.69
CA PRO A 255 -28.94 -13.08 1.19
C PRO A 255 -30.18 -13.08 0.29
N THR A 256 -31.29 -12.53 0.79
CA THR A 256 -32.59 -12.61 0.12
C THR A 256 -33.06 -11.30 -0.48
N VAL A 257 -32.54 -10.17 0.03
CA VAL A 257 -32.96 -8.84 -0.42
C VAL A 257 -31.74 -8.04 -0.82
N ARG A 258 -31.70 -7.57 -2.07
CA ARG A 258 -30.75 -6.61 -2.59
C ARG A 258 -31.37 -5.21 -2.43
N LEU A 259 -30.72 -4.34 -1.68
CA LEU A 259 -31.21 -2.99 -1.43
C LEU A 259 -30.63 -1.95 -2.39
N THR A 260 -29.40 -2.16 -2.82
CA THR A 260 -28.69 -1.22 -3.70
C THR A 260 -28.11 -1.99 -4.89
N ALA A 261 -27.89 -1.28 -5.99
CA ALA A 261 -27.12 -1.73 -7.13
C ALA A 261 -26.16 -0.62 -7.54
N GLY A 262 -24.85 -0.87 -7.60
CA GLY A 262 -23.94 0.16 -8.02
C GLY A 262 -22.47 -0.20 -7.94
N ALA A 263 -21.64 0.61 -8.62
CA ALA A 263 -20.20 0.45 -8.67
C ALA A 263 -19.51 0.84 -7.35
N ALA A 264 -20.07 1.82 -6.61
CA ALA A 264 -19.47 2.27 -5.34
C ALA A 264 -20.03 1.48 -4.16
N PRO A 265 -19.16 0.88 -3.32
CA PRO A 265 -19.60 0.07 -2.18
C PRO A 265 -20.32 0.91 -1.12
N PRO A 266 -21.44 0.42 -0.56
CA PRO A 266 -22.05 0.96 0.63
C PRO A 266 -21.22 0.55 1.86
N LEU A 267 -20.57 1.50 2.53
CA LEU A 267 -19.65 1.22 3.64
C LEU A 267 -20.32 1.45 5.00
N ALA A 268 -19.92 0.63 5.98
CA ALA A 268 -20.30 0.78 7.38
C ALA A 268 -21.81 0.99 7.59
N PRO A 269 -22.69 0.10 7.10
CA PRO A 269 -24.13 0.24 7.29
C PRO A 269 -24.50 0.26 8.77
N ALA A 270 -25.56 1.01 9.12
CA ALA A 270 -26.10 1.08 10.46
C ALA A 270 -27.61 1.31 10.42
N PHE A 271 -28.38 0.48 11.13
CA PHE A 271 -29.82 0.66 11.24
C PHE A 271 -30.19 1.86 12.12
N SER A 272 -31.25 2.58 11.75
CA SER A 272 -31.92 3.51 12.65
C SER A 272 -32.49 2.78 13.88
N ALA A 273 -32.68 3.51 14.98
CA ALA A 273 -33.15 2.93 16.24
C ALA A 273 -34.53 2.25 16.10
N ASP A 274 -35.38 2.74 15.19
CA ASP A 274 -36.69 2.15 14.87
C ASP A 274 -36.63 1.02 13.83
N GLY A 275 -35.43 0.73 13.28
CA GLY A 275 -35.22 -0.28 12.26
C GLY A 275 -35.75 0.06 10.87
N GLN A 276 -36.30 1.27 10.67
CA GLN A 276 -36.97 1.62 9.41
C GLN A 276 -36.01 2.04 8.30
N HIS A 277 -34.78 2.46 8.65
CA HIS A 277 -33.79 2.93 7.71
C HIS A 277 -32.42 2.31 7.98
N ILE A 278 -31.59 2.26 6.93
CA ILE A 278 -30.19 1.91 7.01
C ILE A 278 -29.39 3.10 6.48
N TYR A 279 -28.50 3.62 7.32
CA TYR A 279 -27.53 4.64 6.96
C TYR A 279 -26.24 3.97 6.56
N PHE A 280 -25.53 4.54 5.58
CA PHE A 280 -24.23 4.04 5.14
C PHE A 280 -23.42 5.17 4.51
N SER A 281 -22.11 4.99 4.39
CA SER A 281 -21.24 5.87 3.64
C SER A 281 -21.04 5.32 2.25
N GLN A 282 -20.99 6.20 1.25
CA GLN A 282 -20.73 5.82 -0.13
C GLN A 282 -19.83 6.86 -0.78
N ALA A 283 -18.87 6.40 -1.58
CA ALA A 283 -18.00 7.28 -2.34
C ALA A 283 -18.80 8.12 -3.34
N GLY A 284 -18.39 9.36 -3.53
CA GLY A 284 -18.96 10.27 -4.49
C GLY A 284 -17.91 11.24 -5.01
N ALA A 285 -18.08 11.74 -6.22
CA ALA A 285 -17.09 12.55 -6.91
C ALA A 285 -16.79 13.90 -6.19
N ASP A 286 -17.78 14.47 -5.51
CA ASP A 286 -17.72 15.81 -4.94
C ASP A 286 -17.19 15.89 -3.49
N GLU A 287 -17.37 14.83 -2.70
CA GLU A 287 -16.97 14.78 -1.29
C GLU A 287 -16.13 13.56 -0.93
N ARG A 288 -15.79 12.74 -1.90
CA ARG A 288 -15.22 11.38 -1.75
C ARG A 288 -16.12 10.44 -0.96
N PHE A 289 -16.79 10.90 0.13
CA PHE A 289 -17.81 10.14 0.84
C PHE A 289 -19.05 11.00 1.10
N ARG A 290 -20.20 10.36 0.96
CA ARG A 290 -21.52 10.91 1.24
C ARG A 290 -22.21 10.06 2.29
N LEU A 291 -22.93 10.69 3.18
CA LEU A 291 -23.88 10.01 4.05
C LEU A 291 -25.14 9.68 3.24
N MET A 292 -25.44 8.40 3.12
CA MET A 292 -26.61 7.88 2.43
C MET A 292 -27.60 7.26 3.41
N ARG A 293 -28.85 7.17 3.02
CA ARG A 293 -29.92 6.50 3.74
C ARG A 293 -30.81 5.75 2.77
N ILE A 294 -31.27 4.56 3.15
CA ILE A 294 -32.24 3.76 2.39
C ILE A 294 -33.30 3.19 3.35
N PRO A 295 -34.59 3.08 2.97
CA PRO A 295 -35.58 2.33 3.76
C PRO A 295 -35.15 0.86 3.91
N ALA A 296 -35.31 0.28 5.10
CA ALA A 296 -34.95 -1.11 5.34
C ALA A 296 -35.79 -2.12 4.55
N GLU A 297 -36.99 -1.73 4.13
CA GLU A 297 -37.88 -2.51 3.27
C GLU A 297 -37.56 -2.39 1.76
N GLY A 298 -36.56 -1.57 1.41
CA GLY A 298 -36.15 -1.28 0.03
C GLY A 298 -36.66 0.06 -0.48
N GLY A 299 -36.10 0.50 -1.60
CA GLY A 299 -36.41 1.77 -2.24
C GLY A 299 -35.15 2.42 -2.82
N GLU A 300 -35.25 3.68 -3.24
CA GLU A 300 -34.10 4.41 -3.74
C GLU A 300 -33.27 4.96 -2.58
N PRO A 301 -31.93 4.79 -2.61
CA PRO A 301 -31.05 5.44 -1.65
C PRO A 301 -31.10 6.97 -1.79
N GLU A 302 -31.19 7.67 -0.68
CA GLU A 302 -31.15 9.13 -0.67
C GLU A 302 -29.90 9.65 0.06
N ARG A 303 -29.36 10.77 -0.45
CA ARG A 303 -28.26 11.47 0.22
C ARG A 303 -28.78 12.26 1.42
N VAL A 304 -28.18 12.05 2.58
CA VAL A 304 -28.35 12.91 3.76
C VAL A 304 -27.31 14.03 3.68
N ALA A 305 -27.63 15.10 2.94
CA ALA A 305 -26.71 16.22 2.77
C ALA A 305 -26.47 16.94 4.10
N VAL A 306 -25.22 17.33 4.35
CA VAL A 306 -24.85 18.25 5.42
C VAL A 306 -24.79 19.65 4.85
N GLU A 307 -25.73 20.51 5.23
CA GLU A 307 -25.85 21.86 4.69
C GLU A 307 -24.92 22.87 5.37
N ALA A 308 -24.56 22.60 6.62
CA ALA A 308 -23.64 23.45 7.36
C ALA A 308 -22.83 22.66 8.39
N TRP A 309 -21.54 22.98 8.47
CA TRP A 309 -20.60 22.41 9.42
C TRP A 309 -20.28 23.44 10.49
N ASP A 310 -20.70 23.15 11.73
CA ASP A 310 -20.35 23.93 12.92
C ASP A 310 -19.08 23.37 13.55
N TRP A 311 -17.97 24.01 13.31
CA TRP A 311 -16.65 23.58 13.75
C TRP A 311 -16.41 23.79 15.25
N GLY A 312 -17.33 24.46 15.97
CA GLY A 312 -17.12 24.86 17.35
C GLY A 312 -15.97 25.89 17.52
N ALA A 313 -15.51 26.48 16.44
CA ALA A 313 -14.46 27.49 16.35
C ALA A 313 -14.70 28.35 15.11
N GLU A 314 -14.15 29.57 15.11
CA GLU A 314 -14.08 30.38 13.90
C GLU A 314 -13.22 29.66 12.84
N VAL A 315 -13.62 29.77 11.60
CA VAL A 315 -12.98 29.12 10.45
C VAL A 315 -12.52 30.19 9.46
N GLY A 316 -11.35 30.00 8.88
CA GLY A 316 -10.85 30.76 7.76
C GLY A 316 -10.33 29.85 6.66
N THR A 317 -9.56 30.40 5.71
CA THR A 317 -8.98 29.63 4.62
C THR A 317 -7.45 29.82 4.53
N VAL A 318 -6.79 28.76 4.07
CA VAL A 318 -5.36 28.74 3.72
C VAL A 318 -5.24 28.48 2.24
N THR A 319 -4.65 29.43 1.50
CA THR A 319 -4.31 29.23 0.09
C THR A 319 -2.82 28.98 -0.05
N VAL A 320 -2.45 27.77 -0.45
CA VAL A 320 -1.06 27.35 -0.66
C VAL A 320 -0.72 27.49 -2.13
N ARG A 321 0.40 28.16 -2.42
CA ARG A 321 0.98 28.29 -3.76
C ARG A 321 2.35 27.66 -3.81
N THR A 322 2.56 26.75 -4.76
CA THR A 322 3.85 26.09 -4.99
C THR A 322 4.44 26.52 -6.33
N THR A 323 5.76 26.77 -6.34
CA THR A 323 6.48 27.20 -7.54
C THR A 323 7.82 26.51 -7.67
N ILE A 324 8.26 26.31 -8.92
CA ILE A 324 9.64 25.95 -9.28
C ILE A 324 10.14 26.99 -10.28
N GLY A 325 11.30 27.63 -10.01
CA GLY A 325 11.82 28.69 -10.85
C GLY A 325 10.87 29.90 -10.97
N GLY A 326 9.94 30.05 -10.03
CA GLY A 326 8.95 31.13 -10.02
C GLY A 326 7.67 30.82 -10.82
N ALA A 327 7.60 29.74 -11.56
CA ALA A 327 6.39 29.26 -12.23
C ALA A 327 5.56 28.35 -11.31
N PRO A 328 4.21 28.37 -11.40
CA PRO A 328 3.37 27.41 -10.66
C PRO A 328 3.81 25.98 -10.94
N ALA A 329 3.92 25.18 -9.89
CA ALA A 329 4.37 23.80 -9.98
C ALA A 329 3.42 22.87 -9.21
N PRO A 330 2.99 21.73 -9.80
CA PRO A 330 2.28 20.70 -9.08
C PRO A 330 3.10 20.18 -7.91
N ALA A 331 2.45 19.82 -6.82
CA ALA A 331 3.14 19.36 -5.63
C ALA A 331 2.25 18.45 -4.77
N ARG A 332 2.90 17.58 -4.03
CA ARG A 332 2.30 16.87 -2.91
C ARG A 332 2.37 17.77 -1.68
N LEU A 333 1.22 18.00 -1.05
CA LEU A 333 1.05 18.92 0.07
C LEU A 333 0.61 18.19 1.34
N ALA A 334 1.20 18.56 2.47
CA ALA A 334 0.66 18.22 3.78
C ALA A 334 0.32 19.50 4.54
N LEU A 335 -0.90 19.56 5.08
CA LEU A 335 -1.36 20.68 5.88
C LEU A 335 -1.82 20.15 7.25
N ALA A 336 -1.44 20.84 8.30
CA ALA A 336 -1.88 20.52 9.66
C ALA A 336 -2.08 21.78 10.48
N THR A 337 -2.93 21.70 11.50
CA THR A 337 -3.02 22.72 12.55
C THR A 337 -1.73 22.77 13.37
N ALA A 338 -1.56 23.78 14.21
CA ALA A 338 -0.36 23.93 15.04
C ALA A 338 -0.14 22.76 16.01
N ASP A 339 -1.22 22.12 16.47
CA ASP A 339 -1.18 20.92 17.33
C ASP A 339 -1.00 19.62 16.56
N GLY A 340 -0.98 19.65 15.21
CA GLY A 340 -0.67 18.51 14.35
C GLY A 340 -1.86 17.83 13.72
N HIS A 341 -3.09 18.31 13.90
CA HIS A 341 -4.26 17.73 13.26
C HIS A 341 -4.22 17.94 11.73
N PRO A 342 -4.36 16.88 10.92
CA PRO A 342 -4.33 17.03 9.47
C PRO A 342 -5.54 17.81 8.96
N LEU A 343 -5.29 18.68 7.98
CA LEU A 343 -6.33 19.45 7.30
C LEU A 343 -6.66 18.82 5.95
N PHE A 344 -7.93 18.62 5.71
CA PHE A 344 -8.47 17.91 4.56
C PHE A 344 -9.11 18.90 3.57
N PRO A 345 -8.64 18.97 2.32
CA PRO A 345 -9.27 19.80 1.31
C PRO A 345 -10.65 19.26 0.94
N ASP A 346 -11.57 20.18 0.65
CA ASP A 346 -12.89 19.82 0.16
C ASP A 346 -12.81 19.35 -1.29
N GLY A 347 -13.54 18.30 -1.64
CA GLY A 347 -13.70 17.83 -3.01
C GLY A 347 -12.44 17.19 -3.65
N GLN A 348 -11.36 16.99 -2.89
CA GLN A 348 -10.15 16.35 -3.38
C GLN A 348 -9.81 15.08 -2.61
N ALA A 349 -9.06 14.20 -3.27
CA ALA A 349 -8.45 13.06 -2.61
C ALA A 349 -7.30 13.52 -1.71
N TRP A 350 -7.15 12.82 -0.60
CA TRP A 350 -6.01 12.93 0.28
C TRP A 350 -5.70 11.55 0.82
N PHE A 351 -4.49 11.38 1.26
CA PHE A 351 -3.93 10.08 1.59
C PHE A 351 -3.18 10.15 2.91
N ASP A 352 -3.18 9.07 3.65
CA ASP A 352 -2.35 8.90 4.83
C ASP A 352 -1.07 8.17 4.42
N GLY A 353 0.01 8.91 4.28
CA GLY A 353 1.30 8.38 3.87
C GLY A 353 1.92 7.46 4.92
N GLN A 354 2.81 6.60 4.46
CA GLN A 354 3.52 5.66 5.30
C GLN A 354 4.34 6.31 6.43
N ASN A 355 4.86 7.51 6.17
CA ASN A 355 5.57 8.32 7.17
C ASN A 355 4.66 8.98 8.22
N GLY A 356 3.35 8.71 8.22
CA GLY A 356 2.38 9.33 9.13
C GLY A 356 1.89 10.69 8.70
N VAL A 357 2.29 11.16 7.54
CA VAL A 357 1.88 12.47 7.05
C VAL A 357 0.67 12.30 6.13
N VAL A 358 -0.44 12.92 6.51
CA VAL A 358 -1.61 13.05 5.62
C VAL A 358 -1.28 14.07 4.54
N TYR A 359 -1.45 13.68 3.29
CA TYR A 359 -1.12 14.51 2.14
C TYR A 359 -2.25 14.54 1.10
N THR A 360 -2.21 15.56 0.27
CA THR A 360 -3.01 15.72 -0.94
C THR A 360 -2.12 16.22 -2.08
N VAL A 361 -2.65 16.33 -3.27
CA VAL A 361 -1.93 16.90 -4.42
C VAL A 361 -2.51 18.24 -4.81
N SER A 362 -1.65 19.13 -5.30
CA SER A 362 -2.00 20.47 -5.78
C SER A 362 -1.48 20.67 -7.20
N PRO A 363 -2.24 21.27 -8.09
CA PRO A 363 -1.74 21.65 -9.42
C PRO A 363 -0.82 22.91 -9.41
N GLY A 364 -0.51 23.46 -8.25
CA GLY A 364 0.27 24.69 -8.04
C GLY A 364 -0.43 25.70 -7.12
N GLU A 365 -1.72 25.58 -6.92
CA GLU A 365 -2.50 26.35 -5.94
C GLU A 365 -3.60 25.46 -5.35
N LEU A 366 -3.75 25.51 -4.03
CA LEU A 366 -4.79 24.77 -3.29
C LEU A 366 -5.31 25.61 -2.13
N THR A 367 -6.63 25.68 -1.98
CA THR A 367 -7.29 26.37 -0.86
C THR A 367 -7.97 25.35 0.06
N VAL A 368 -7.70 25.44 1.36
CA VAL A 368 -8.23 24.53 2.39
C VAL A 368 -8.86 25.35 3.51
N ARG A 369 -10.03 24.92 3.98
CA ARG A 369 -10.66 25.47 5.20
C ARG A 369 -9.94 24.96 6.44
N ALA A 370 -9.69 25.84 7.38
CA ALA A 370 -9.04 25.52 8.63
C ALA A 370 -9.65 26.29 9.81
N PRO A 371 -9.63 25.75 11.02
CA PRO A 371 -9.90 26.54 12.23
C PRO A 371 -8.94 27.74 12.32
N ALA A 372 -9.43 28.87 12.83
CA ALA A 372 -8.60 30.03 13.10
C ALA A 372 -7.48 29.65 14.07
N GLY A 373 -6.25 30.03 13.76
CA GLY A 373 -5.08 29.64 14.55
C GLY A 373 -3.86 29.27 13.68
N GLY A 374 -2.85 28.73 14.30
CA GLY A 374 -1.63 28.32 13.61
C GLY A 374 -1.85 27.14 12.68
N VAL A 375 -1.23 27.21 11.50
CA VAL A 375 -1.18 26.10 10.52
C VAL A 375 0.25 25.88 10.07
N ARG A 376 0.56 24.63 9.76
CA ARG A 376 1.83 24.19 9.18
C ARG A 376 1.57 23.59 7.83
N VAL A 377 2.38 23.96 6.84
CA VAL A 377 2.29 23.47 5.46
C VAL A 377 3.62 22.91 5.04
N ALA A 378 3.62 21.77 4.39
CA ALA A 378 4.80 21.16 3.76
C ALA A 378 4.50 20.79 2.31
N ALA A 379 5.49 20.94 1.44
CA ALA A 379 5.37 20.62 0.01
C ALA A 379 6.61 19.92 -0.52
N VAL A 380 6.41 19.01 -1.47
CA VAL A 380 7.45 18.39 -2.31
C VAL A 380 6.94 18.20 -3.73
N GLN A 381 7.84 18.06 -4.71
CA GLN A 381 7.51 17.51 -6.03
C GLN A 381 8.44 16.32 -6.31
N GLY A 382 7.84 15.17 -6.56
CA GLY A 382 8.56 13.92 -6.83
C GLY A 382 9.62 13.61 -5.78
N LEU A 383 10.69 12.94 -6.21
CA LEU A 383 11.83 12.58 -5.36
C LEU A 383 12.96 13.65 -5.38
N ALA A 384 12.92 14.57 -6.32
CA ALA A 384 14.00 15.54 -6.55
C ALA A 384 13.97 16.74 -5.60
N THR A 385 12.82 17.07 -4.98
CA THR A 385 12.72 18.24 -4.12
C THR A 385 12.80 17.87 -2.64
N PRO A 386 13.70 18.44 -1.86
CA PRO A 386 13.60 18.42 -0.40
C PRO A 386 12.27 19.03 0.06
N ALA A 387 11.77 18.59 1.21
CA ALA A 387 10.56 19.16 1.76
C ALA A 387 10.74 20.63 2.15
N VAL A 388 9.88 21.49 1.60
CA VAL A 388 9.78 22.90 1.97
C VAL A 388 8.61 23.08 2.93
N THR A 389 8.83 23.76 4.05
CA THR A 389 7.82 23.97 5.09
C THR A 389 7.61 25.44 5.38
N ALA A 390 6.39 25.81 5.74
CA ALA A 390 6.05 27.12 6.26
C ALA A 390 4.99 27.03 7.36
N GLU A 391 4.96 28.04 8.21
CA GLU A 391 3.92 28.24 9.22
C GLU A 391 3.18 29.53 8.92
N ALA A 392 1.88 29.55 9.19
CA ALA A 392 1.03 30.72 9.04
C ALA A 392 -0.04 30.75 10.13
N THR A 393 -0.72 31.87 10.26
CA THR A 393 -1.88 32.01 11.17
C THR A 393 -3.12 32.30 10.34
N VAL A 394 -4.12 31.45 10.45
CA VAL A 394 -5.44 31.62 9.82
C VAL A 394 -6.24 32.62 10.64
N PRO A 395 -6.64 33.77 10.08
CA PRO A 395 -7.48 34.71 10.79
C PRO A 395 -8.93 34.19 10.89
N ALA A 396 -9.62 34.53 11.95
CA ALA A 396 -11.03 34.23 12.14
C ALA A 396 -11.88 34.83 11.01
N GLY A 397 -12.59 33.98 10.27
CA GLY A 397 -13.41 34.39 9.13
C GLY A 397 -12.62 35.01 7.95
N GLY A 398 -11.30 34.88 7.93
CA GLY A 398 -10.46 35.49 6.90
C GLY A 398 -9.55 34.47 6.18
N ASP A 399 -8.70 34.98 5.31
CA ASP A 399 -7.85 34.20 4.43
C ASP A 399 -6.37 34.46 4.71
N VAL A 400 -5.54 33.44 4.53
CA VAL A 400 -4.09 33.55 4.54
C VAL A 400 -3.49 32.84 3.34
N ALA A 401 -2.48 33.46 2.71
CA ALA A 401 -1.74 32.82 1.62
C ALA A 401 -0.36 32.37 2.09
N VAL A 402 0.04 31.17 1.69
CA VAL A 402 1.35 30.58 1.95
C VAL A 402 2.00 30.26 0.59
N ALA A 403 3.19 30.83 0.36
CA ALA A 403 3.96 30.57 -0.86
C ALA A 403 5.17 29.67 -0.53
N LEU A 404 5.34 28.59 -1.28
CA LEU A 404 6.43 27.63 -1.14
C LEU A 404 7.18 27.54 -2.48
N ALA A 405 8.44 27.92 -2.49
CA ALA A 405 9.32 27.73 -3.63
C ALA A 405 10.05 26.39 -3.47
N LEU A 406 9.80 25.49 -4.40
CA LEU A 406 10.43 24.17 -4.47
C LEU A 406 11.73 24.29 -5.28
N GLU A 407 12.80 23.71 -4.79
CA GLU A 407 14.10 23.72 -5.44
C GLU A 407 14.57 22.28 -5.67
N PRO A 408 14.40 21.72 -6.87
CA PRO A 408 14.88 20.38 -7.19
C PRO A 408 16.41 20.29 -6.99
N VAL A 409 16.86 19.25 -6.30
CA VAL A 409 18.28 18.98 -6.10
C VAL A 409 18.93 18.51 -7.39
N TRP A 410 18.18 17.86 -8.28
CA TRP A 410 18.65 17.48 -9.60
C TRP A 410 17.58 17.73 -10.65
N ASP A 411 18.06 17.84 -11.86
CA ASP A 411 17.29 17.75 -13.07
C ASP A 411 17.67 16.46 -13.78
N ALA A 412 16.69 15.71 -14.24
CA ALA A 412 16.91 14.43 -14.89
C ALA A 412 16.97 14.57 -16.42
N ASP A 413 17.62 15.61 -16.92
CA ASP A 413 17.77 15.87 -18.36
C ASP A 413 18.28 14.62 -19.09
N GLY A 414 17.56 14.19 -20.13
CA GLY A 414 17.86 12.97 -20.89
C GLY A 414 17.43 11.66 -20.21
N TRP A 415 16.65 11.74 -19.13
CA TRP A 415 16.05 10.60 -18.45
C TRP A 415 14.56 10.78 -18.30
N LEU A 416 13.80 9.72 -18.44
CA LEU A 416 12.35 9.70 -18.14
C LEU A 416 12.10 8.89 -16.87
N ALA A 417 11.33 9.48 -15.96
CA ALA A 417 10.92 8.88 -14.70
C ALA A 417 9.68 7.99 -14.91
N ALA A 418 9.73 6.76 -14.40
CA ALA A 418 8.64 5.81 -14.60
C ALA A 418 8.30 5.01 -13.34
N ASP A 419 7.01 4.70 -13.18
CA ASP A 419 6.50 3.70 -12.26
C ASP A 419 5.71 2.66 -13.06
N HIS A 420 6.24 1.44 -13.11
CA HIS A 420 5.65 0.34 -13.89
C HIS A 420 4.82 -0.64 -13.07
N HIS A 421 4.60 -0.34 -11.80
CA HIS A 421 3.82 -1.20 -10.96
C HIS A 421 3.09 -0.39 -9.88
N PHE A 422 1.87 -0.05 -10.16
CA PHE A 422 0.88 0.41 -9.18
C PHE A 422 -0.52 0.05 -9.68
N HIS A 423 -1.53 0.20 -8.83
CA HIS A 423 -2.90 -0.18 -9.15
C HIS A 423 -3.81 1.04 -9.09
N LEU A 424 -4.64 1.22 -10.11
CA LEU A 424 -5.64 2.28 -10.11
C LEU A 424 -6.79 1.92 -9.17
N ASN A 425 -7.47 0.79 -9.42
CA ASN A 425 -8.61 0.31 -8.65
C ASN A 425 -8.39 -1.12 -8.14
N TYR A 426 -7.72 -1.26 -7.02
CA TYR A 426 -7.37 -2.59 -6.52
C TYR A 426 -8.44 -3.24 -5.62
N GLY A 427 -9.27 -2.48 -4.98
CA GLY A 427 -10.27 -2.95 -4.00
C GLY A 427 -10.51 -1.94 -2.90
N GLY A 428 -10.17 -0.70 -3.15
CA GLY A 428 -10.45 0.41 -2.26
C GLY A 428 -11.93 0.79 -2.24
N PRO A 429 -12.30 1.73 -1.37
CA PRO A 429 -13.68 2.10 -1.11
C PRO A 429 -14.29 3.00 -2.19
N TYR A 430 -13.55 3.38 -3.21
CA TYR A 430 -13.98 4.22 -4.33
C TYR A 430 -13.27 3.83 -5.61
N ALA A 431 -13.88 4.12 -6.76
CA ALA A 431 -13.26 3.95 -8.06
C ALA A 431 -12.62 5.27 -8.52
N LEU A 432 -11.52 5.15 -9.24
CA LEU A 432 -10.81 6.22 -9.92
C LEU A 432 -10.91 6.03 -11.43
N ASP A 433 -11.08 7.12 -12.15
CA ASP A 433 -10.86 7.16 -13.58
C ASP A 433 -9.36 7.40 -13.87
N PRO A 434 -8.85 7.03 -15.06
CA PRO A 434 -7.46 7.32 -15.44
C PRO A 434 -7.09 8.81 -15.31
N ALA A 435 -8.04 9.72 -15.55
CA ALA A 435 -7.85 11.16 -15.40
C ALA A 435 -7.61 11.60 -13.94
N ASP A 436 -8.06 10.83 -12.96
CA ASP A 436 -7.78 11.12 -11.54
C ASP A 436 -6.29 10.97 -11.19
N LEU A 437 -5.52 10.22 -12.00
CA LEU A 437 -4.07 10.08 -11.82
C LEU A 437 -3.29 11.33 -12.23
N ASP A 438 -3.80 12.17 -13.12
CA ASP A 438 -3.02 13.29 -13.70
C ASP A 438 -2.41 14.20 -12.64
N GLY A 439 -3.18 14.51 -11.61
CA GLY A 439 -2.71 15.33 -10.49
C GLY A 439 -1.60 14.62 -9.69
N LEU A 440 -1.72 13.31 -9.46
CA LEU A 440 -0.72 12.51 -8.76
C LEU A 440 0.57 12.42 -9.58
N LEU A 441 0.47 12.07 -10.85
CA LEU A 441 1.64 11.93 -11.74
C LEU A 441 2.40 13.26 -11.89
N ALA A 442 1.68 14.37 -12.03
CA ALA A 442 2.27 15.69 -12.12
C ALA A 442 2.97 16.10 -10.80
N ALA A 443 2.34 15.82 -9.63
CA ALA A 443 2.94 16.10 -8.33
C ALA A 443 4.16 15.22 -8.04
N GLU A 444 4.24 14.03 -8.65
CA GLU A 444 5.36 13.12 -8.53
C GLU A 444 6.40 13.27 -9.66
N ALA A 445 6.16 14.17 -10.62
CA ALA A 445 7.03 14.37 -11.79
C ALA A 445 7.35 13.04 -12.49
N LEU A 446 6.31 12.26 -12.80
CA LEU A 446 6.41 11.01 -13.55
C LEU A 446 6.11 11.26 -15.03
N ASP A 447 6.98 10.73 -15.89
CA ASP A 447 6.84 10.79 -17.34
C ASP A 447 6.12 9.57 -17.91
N VAL A 448 6.25 8.41 -17.25
CA VAL A 448 5.60 7.16 -17.62
C VAL A 448 4.95 6.51 -16.40
N ALA A 449 3.70 6.13 -16.56
CA ALA A 449 2.94 5.46 -15.53
C ALA A 449 2.23 4.23 -16.10
N THR A 450 2.45 3.07 -15.48
CA THR A 450 1.80 1.83 -15.90
C THR A 450 0.94 1.27 -14.76
N PRO A 451 -0.34 1.67 -14.67
CA PRO A 451 -1.27 1.00 -13.76
C PRO A 451 -1.44 -0.46 -14.19
N LEU A 452 -1.26 -1.40 -13.27
CA LEU A 452 -1.42 -2.82 -13.58
C LEU A 452 -2.84 -3.29 -13.27
N VAL A 453 -3.50 -3.91 -14.25
CA VAL A 453 -4.79 -4.57 -14.06
C VAL A 453 -4.60 -5.79 -13.17
N ALA A 454 -5.13 -5.76 -11.95
CA ALA A 454 -4.99 -6.85 -10.97
C ALA A 454 -6.05 -6.82 -9.85
N ASN A 455 -7.22 -6.32 -10.11
CA ASN A 455 -8.25 -6.10 -9.09
C ASN A 455 -8.63 -7.40 -8.35
N LEU A 456 -8.56 -7.37 -7.03
CA LEU A 456 -8.93 -8.52 -6.20
C LEU A 456 -10.44 -8.66 -6.00
N HIS A 457 -11.10 -7.56 -5.69
CA HIS A 457 -12.52 -7.55 -5.34
C HIS A 457 -13.41 -7.16 -6.51
N ASN A 458 -13.00 -6.17 -7.29
CA ASN A 458 -13.65 -5.71 -8.51
C ASN A 458 -12.75 -5.99 -9.71
N ARG A 459 -12.40 -7.25 -9.90
CA ARG A 459 -11.35 -7.68 -10.82
C ARG A 459 -11.58 -7.36 -12.31
N TYR A 460 -12.72 -6.80 -12.66
CA TYR A 460 -13.05 -6.41 -14.03
C TYR A 460 -13.18 -4.91 -14.24
N VAL A 461 -13.05 -4.10 -13.18
CA VAL A 461 -13.20 -2.64 -13.30
C VAL A 461 -12.09 -2.06 -14.19
N ASP A 462 -10.84 -2.46 -13.97
CA ASP A 462 -9.72 -1.95 -14.77
C ASP A 462 -9.63 -2.62 -16.14
N ASP A 463 -10.18 -3.81 -16.34
CA ASP A 463 -10.35 -4.44 -17.64
C ASP A 463 -11.20 -3.56 -18.57
N GLU A 464 -12.23 -2.91 -18.05
CA GLU A 464 -13.07 -1.98 -18.80
C GLU A 464 -12.35 -0.70 -19.22
N LEU A 465 -11.29 -0.34 -18.46
CA LEU A 465 -10.45 0.81 -18.75
C LEU A 465 -9.27 0.46 -19.70
N TRP A 466 -9.12 -0.80 -20.08
CA TRP A 466 -8.06 -1.25 -20.96
C TRP A 466 -8.11 -0.51 -22.32
N GLY A 467 -7.01 0.13 -22.68
CA GLY A 467 -6.90 0.92 -23.90
C GLY A 467 -7.53 2.32 -23.81
N ALA A 468 -8.17 2.67 -22.70
CA ALA A 468 -8.63 4.02 -22.45
C ALA A 468 -7.40 4.94 -22.26
N ASP A 469 -7.43 6.09 -22.88
CA ASP A 469 -6.44 7.17 -22.70
C ASP A 469 -4.97 6.79 -23.00
N ARG A 470 -4.72 5.77 -23.82
CA ARG A 470 -3.36 5.48 -24.31
C ARG A 470 -2.88 6.71 -25.11
N THR A 471 -1.84 7.37 -24.59
CA THR A 471 -1.20 8.52 -25.25
C THR A 471 0.23 8.16 -25.62
N ASP A 472 0.69 8.57 -26.80
CA ASP A 472 2.09 8.43 -27.21
C ASP A 472 2.95 9.65 -26.79
N ALA A 473 2.30 10.69 -26.24
CA ALA A 473 2.97 11.89 -25.77
C ALA A 473 3.17 11.86 -24.25
N PHE A 474 4.35 12.24 -23.78
CA PHE A 474 4.65 12.32 -22.35
C PHE A 474 3.88 13.46 -21.66
N PRO A 475 3.38 13.22 -20.43
CA PRO A 475 3.43 11.99 -19.70
C PRO A 475 2.55 10.89 -20.31
N VAL A 476 3.10 9.67 -20.40
CA VAL A 476 2.39 8.49 -20.91
C VAL A 476 1.71 7.74 -19.79
N ARG A 477 0.42 7.43 -19.97
CA ARG A 477 -0.30 6.46 -19.16
C ARG A 477 -0.64 5.26 -20.03
N GLU A 478 -0.17 4.09 -19.66
CA GLU A 478 -0.45 2.85 -20.39
C GLU A 478 -0.70 1.72 -19.40
N PHE A 479 -1.89 1.14 -19.45
CA PHE A 479 -2.21 0.00 -18.60
C PHE A 479 -1.33 -1.21 -18.93
N GLY A 480 -0.76 -1.82 -17.91
CA GLY A 480 -0.17 -3.13 -17.94
C GLY A 480 -1.05 -4.14 -17.23
N GLN A 481 -0.50 -5.30 -16.93
CA GLN A 481 -1.21 -6.35 -16.20
C GLN A 481 -0.32 -7.00 -15.15
N GLU A 482 -0.85 -7.24 -13.96
CA GLU A 482 -0.24 -8.13 -12.99
C GLU A 482 -0.93 -9.50 -13.05
N VAL A 483 -0.20 -10.47 -13.56
CA VAL A 483 -0.61 -11.86 -13.57
C VAL A 483 -0.24 -12.47 -12.22
N ARG A 484 -1.20 -13.09 -11.53
CA ARG A 484 -1.07 -13.37 -10.11
C ARG A 484 -1.02 -14.84 -9.79
N SER A 485 0.05 -15.22 -9.10
CA SER A 485 0.12 -16.46 -8.36
C SER A 485 0.87 -16.23 -7.05
N HIS A 486 0.20 -16.25 -5.93
CA HIS A 486 0.85 -16.12 -4.61
C HIS A 486 1.87 -17.21 -4.34
N PHE A 487 1.79 -18.30 -5.06
CA PHE A 487 2.68 -19.44 -4.90
C PHE A 487 3.86 -19.39 -5.89
N PHE A 488 3.58 -19.23 -7.18
CA PHE A 488 4.62 -19.23 -8.22
C PHE A 488 5.33 -17.90 -8.36
N GLY A 489 4.71 -16.81 -7.90
CA GLY A 489 5.15 -15.42 -8.04
C GLY A 489 4.20 -14.62 -8.92
N HIS A 490 4.12 -13.33 -8.67
CA HIS A 490 3.39 -12.41 -9.53
C HIS A 490 4.28 -11.97 -10.69
N VAL A 491 3.68 -11.74 -11.84
CA VAL A 491 4.38 -11.29 -13.06
C VAL A 491 3.69 -10.06 -13.63
N GLY A 492 4.39 -8.93 -13.62
CA GLY A 492 3.96 -7.70 -14.30
C GLY A 492 4.22 -7.80 -15.80
N LEU A 493 3.26 -7.39 -16.62
CA LEU A 493 3.36 -7.31 -18.08
C LEU A 493 3.21 -5.86 -18.49
N VAL A 494 4.24 -5.30 -19.14
CA VAL A 494 4.33 -3.90 -19.55
C VAL A 494 4.51 -3.81 -21.06
N GLY A 495 3.91 -2.83 -21.73
CA GLY A 495 4.01 -2.64 -23.18
C GLY A 495 3.34 -3.76 -23.96
N ILE A 496 2.20 -4.25 -23.48
CA ILE A 496 1.38 -5.30 -24.12
C ILE A 496 0.17 -4.70 -24.82
N ASP A 497 -0.25 -5.32 -25.92
CA ASP A 497 -1.41 -4.88 -26.72
C ASP A 497 -2.73 -5.57 -26.30
N SER A 498 -2.66 -6.59 -25.48
CA SER A 498 -3.83 -7.34 -25.00
C SER A 498 -3.54 -8.06 -23.69
N LEU A 499 -4.58 -8.21 -22.86
CA LEU A 499 -4.52 -8.88 -21.56
C LEU A 499 -4.30 -10.40 -21.72
N PHE A 500 -3.59 -10.96 -20.75
CA PHE A 500 -3.40 -12.41 -20.60
C PHE A 500 -4.53 -13.02 -19.76
N HIS A 501 -5.11 -14.12 -20.20
CA HIS A 501 -6.19 -14.82 -19.48
C HIS A 501 -5.94 -16.34 -19.39
N PRO A 502 -6.36 -16.97 -18.28
CA PRO A 502 -6.70 -16.37 -16.99
C PRO A 502 -5.46 -15.80 -16.32
N TRP A 503 -5.61 -14.77 -15.53
CA TRP A 503 -4.49 -14.06 -14.93
C TRP A 503 -4.28 -14.34 -13.42
N ILE A 504 -5.03 -15.30 -12.88
CA ILE A 504 -4.89 -15.82 -11.51
C ILE A 504 -4.86 -17.34 -11.57
N TRP A 505 -3.86 -17.97 -10.97
CA TRP A 505 -3.76 -19.43 -10.86
C TRP A 505 -2.86 -19.90 -9.72
N GLY A 506 -2.80 -21.24 -9.53
CA GLY A 506 -1.94 -21.92 -8.60
C GLY A 506 -2.50 -22.05 -7.20
N PRO A 507 -1.79 -22.73 -6.30
CA PRO A 507 -2.20 -22.92 -4.92
C PRO A 507 -2.50 -21.62 -4.20
N GLY A 508 -3.58 -21.60 -3.43
CA GLY A 508 -4.11 -20.40 -2.77
C GLY A 508 -5.31 -19.76 -3.48
N TYR A 509 -5.60 -20.18 -4.72
CA TYR A 509 -6.78 -19.79 -5.46
C TYR A 509 -7.65 -21.01 -5.73
N GLU A 510 -8.73 -21.20 -4.99
CA GLU A 510 -9.58 -22.39 -5.05
C GLU A 510 -10.13 -22.69 -6.45
N VAL A 511 -10.35 -21.66 -7.26
CA VAL A 511 -10.89 -21.78 -8.62
C VAL A 511 -9.87 -22.38 -9.59
N PHE A 512 -8.57 -22.35 -9.28
CA PHE A 512 -7.48 -22.72 -10.17
C PHE A 512 -6.46 -23.69 -9.53
N GLY A 513 -6.81 -24.34 -8.42
CA GLY A 513 -5.88 -25.08 -7.56
C GLY A 513 -5.11 -26.24 -8.21
N ASP A 514 -5.65 -26.84 -9.26
CA ASP A 514 -5.09 -28.02 -9.94
C ASP A 514 -4.46 -27.69 -11.30
N ASP A 515 -4.26 -26.42 -11.62
CA ASP A 515 -3.66 -25.98 -12.88
C ASP A 515 -2.13 -26.15 -12.83
N ASP A 516 -1.54 -26.81 -13.84
CA ASP A 516 -0.07 -26.93 -14.03
C ASP A 516 0.51 -25.82 -14.90
N ARG A 517 -0.13 -24.66 -14.93
CA ARG A 517 0.30 -23.51 -15.72
C ARG A 517 1.57 -22.89 -15.14
N GLU A 518 2.45 -22.52 -16.02
CA GLU A 518 3.73 -21.89 -15.77
C GLU A 518 3.62 -20.37 -15.93
N ASN A 519 4.31 -19.58 -15.10
CA ASN A 519 4.47 -18.14 -15.30
C ASN A 519 5.13 -17.79 -16.63
N ALA A 520 6.03 -18.65 -17.12
CA ALA A 520 6.63 -18.52 -18.45
C ALA A 520 5.60 -18.42 -19.58
N THR A 521 4.38 -18.91 -19.40
CA THR A 521 3.30 -18.74 -20.39
C THR A 521 2.91 -17.27 -20.52
N ALA A 522 2.83 -16.53 -19.41
CA ALA A 522 2.57 -15.09 -19.39
C ALA A 522 3.78 -14.30 -19.96
N THR A 523 4.99 -14.68 -19.57
CA THR A 523 6.23 -14.11 -20.14
C THR A 523 6.27 -14.26 -21.67
N ALA A 524 5.99 -15.46 -22.19
CA ALA A 524 5.94 -15.70 -23.62
C ALA A 524 4.79 -14.91 -24.31
N TRP A 525 3.70 -14.64 -23.60
CA TRP A 525 2.61 -13.79 -24.09
C TRP A 525 3.06 -12.34 -24.29
N ALA A 526 3.73 -11.75 -23.30
CA ALA A 526 4.26 -10.39 -23.38
C ALA A 526 5.30 -10.27 -24.48
N ARG A 527 6.26 -11.20 -24.56
CA ARG A 527 7.32 -11.22 -25.60
C ARG A 527 6.76 -11.24 -27.02
N ARG A 528 5.66 -12.00 -27.27
CA ARG A 528 5.02 -12.04 -28.60
C ARG A 528 4.44 -10.70 -29.03
N GLN A 529 4.11 -9.84 -28.08
CA GLN A 529 3.57 -8.50 -28.32
C GLN A 529 4.64 -7.41 -28.28
N GLY A 530 5.90 -7.79 -28.09
CA GLY A 530 7.01 -6.84 -27.93
C GLY A 530 7.08 -6.21 -26.55
N GLY A 531 6.26 -6.64 -25.59
CA GLY A 531 6.25 -6.20 -24.21
C GLY A 531 7.39 -6.77 -23.37
N ILE A 532 7.42 -6.40 -22.11
CA ILE A 532 8.39 -6.84 -21.09
C ILE A 532 7.61 -7.56 -19.98
N SER A 533 8.11 -8.72 -19.53
CA SER A 533 7.63 -9.38 -18.33
C SER A 533 8.60 -9.18 -17.18
N THR A 534 8.07 -8.92 -15.98
CA THR A 534 8.88 -8.75 -14.77
C THR A 534 8.29 -9.54 -13.61
N TYR A 535 9.10 -10.27 -12.86
CA TYR A 535 8.66 -10.73 -11.54
C TYR A 535 8.61 -9.54 -10.61
N VAL A 536 7.41 -9.27 -10.04
CA VAL A 536 7.16 -8.12 -9.17
C VAL A 536 7.29 -8.52 -7.71
N HIS A 537 7.73 -7.57 -6.85
CA HIS A 537 7.97 -7.74 -5.39
C HIS A 537 8.53 -9.12 -4.98
N PRO A 538 9.62 -9.61 -5.61
CA PRO A 538 9.97 -11.04 -5.57
C PRO A 538 10.63 -11.51 -4.28
N VAL A 539 11.35 -10.65 -3.55
CA VAL A 539 12.15 -11.06 -2.37
C VAL A 539 11.94 -10.11 -1.20
N GLY A 540 11.33 -10.60 -0.12
CA GLY A 540 11.05 -9.81 1.09
C GLY A 540 12.09 -9.98 2.21
N VAL A 541 13.29 -10.53 1.94
CA VAL A 541 14.34 -10.79 2.93
C VAL A 541 15.71 -10.30 2.48
N ARG A 542 16.54 -9.86 3.42
CA ARG A 542 17.86 -9.29 3.16
C ARG A 542 18.86 -10.26 2.52
N ASP A 543 18.82 -11.52 2.90
CA ASP A 543 19.66 -12.58 2.34
C ASP A 543 18.80 -13.76 1.88
N PRO A 544 18.46 -13.84 0.59
CA PRO A 544 17.63 -14.92 0.06
C PRO A 544 18.34 -16.28 0.03
N PHE A 545 19.64 -16.32 0.27
CA PHE A 545 20.46 -17.54 0.26
C PHE A 545 20.77 -18.07 1.67
N ALA A 546 20.35 -17.36 2.72
CA ALA A 546 20.45 -17.85 4.10
C ALA A 546 19.63 -19.13 4.30
N GLU A 547 20.02 -19.94 5.29
CA GLU A 547 19.30 -21.17 5.62
C GLU A 547 17.82 -20.87 5.93
N GLY A 548 16.92 -21.51 5.19
CA GLY A 548 15.46 -21.31 5.31
C GLY A 548 14.90 -20.10 4.59
N ALA A 549 15.70 -19.15 4.14
CA ALA A 549 15.26 -17.94 3.45
C ALA A 549 14.68 -18.20 2.05
N GLY A 550 15.06 -19.28 1.39
CA GLY A 550 14.51 -19.67 0.08
C GLY A 550 12.99 -19.83 0.05
N ARG A 551 12.34 -19.89 1.21
CA ARG A 551 10.86 -19.91 1.32
C ARG A 551 10.21 -18.55 1.01
N SER A 552 10.94 -17.46 1.07
CA SER A 552 10.47 -16.11 0.74
C SER A 552 10.63 -15.75 -0.74
N VAL A 553 11.27 -16.63 -1.54
CA VAL A 553 11.42 -16.45 -2.97
C VAL A 553 10.24 -17.13 -3.69
N PRO A 554 9.63 -16.50 -4.72
CA PRO A 554 8.59 -17.14 -5.54
C PRO A 554 9.04 -18.50 -6.08
N VAL A 555 8.15 -19.48 -6.06
CA VAL A 555 8.52 -20.89 -6.30
C VAL A 555 9.09 -21.10 -7.71
N GLU A 556 8.60 -20.39 -8.71
CA GLU A 556 9.02 -20.59 -10.10
C GLU A 556 10.16 -19.65 -10.53
N LEU A 557 10.38 -18.54 -9.82
CA LEU A 557 11.33 -17.48 -10.22
C LEU A 557 12.73 -18.01 -10.56
N VAL A 558 13.30 -18.87 -9.71
CA VAL A 558 14.65 -19.40 -9.94
C VAL A 558 14.69 -20.35 -11.13
N ALA A 559 13.61 -21.12 -11.33
CA ALA A 559 13.53 -22.00 -12.50
C ALA A 559 13.45 -21.19 -13.80
N ASP A 560 12.64 -20.14 -13.85
CA ASP A 560 12.51 -19.25 -15.00
C ASP A 560 13.83 -18.52 -15.27
N GLY A 561 14.47 -18.00 -14.22
CA GLY A 561 15.73 -17.33 -14.30
C GLY A 561 16.86 -18.25 -14.82
N ALA A 562 16.97 -19.48 -14.31
CA ALA A 562 17.96 -20.46 -14.74
C ALA A 562 17.78 -20.92 -16.19
N LEU A 563 16.55 -20.87 -16.69
CA LEU A 563 16.22 -21.21 -18.08
C LEU A 563 16.33 -20.02 -19.04
N GLY A 564 16.66 -18.79 -18.56
CA GLY A 564 16.73 -17.59 -19.38
C GLY A 564 15.35 -17.14 -19.88
N GLU A 565 14.30 -17.51 -19.16
CA GLU A 565 12.90 -17.19 -19.52
C GLU A 565 12.36 -16.00 -18.75
N LEU A 566 13.22 -15.22 -18.07
CA LEU A 566 12.93 -14.00 -17.34
C LEU A 566 13.44 -12.78 -18.12
N ASP A 567 12.57 -11.78 -18.41
CA ASP A 567 13.00 -10.53 -19.06
C ASP A 567 13.55 -9.55 -18.04
N ALA A 568 12.81 -9.38 -16.95
CA ALA A 568 13.09 -8.36 -15.94
C ALA A 568 12.78 -8.85 -14.52
N LEU A 569 13.38 -8.18 -13.54
CA LEU A 569 13.12 -8.38 -12.13
C LEU A 569 12.88 -7.03 -11.47
N GLU A 570 11.80 -6.90 -10.73
CA GLU A 570 11.52 -5.71 -9.94
C GLU A 570 12.45 -5.69 -8.72
N VAL A 571 13.60 -5.02 -8.90
CA VAL A 571 14.64 -4.93 -7.87
C VAL A 571 14.21 -4.03 -6.72
N VAL A 572 13.37 -3.04 -7.04
CA VAL A 572 12.89 -2.02 -6.10
C VAL A 572 11.37 -1.97 -6.10
N CYS A 573 10.77 -2.26 -4.96
CA CYS A 573 9.33 -2.19 -4.74
C CYS A 573 9.04 -2.00 -3.24
N LEU A 574 7.88 -1.48 -2.87
CA LEU A 574 7.49 -1.31 -1.47
C LEU A 574 7.50 -2.61 -0.65
N TRP A 575 7.26 -3.75 -1.30
CA TRP A 575 7.13 -5.06 -0.64
C TRP A 575 8.42 -5.88 -0.63
N THR A 576 9.52 -5.36 -1.21
CA THR A 576 10.79 -6.06 -1.30
C THR A 576 11.81 -5.58 -0.26
N ASP A 577 12.82 -6.40 -0.02
CA ASP A 577 14.13 -5.93 0.44
C ASP A 577 14.99 -5.68 -0.81
N ASP A 578 15.29 -4.42 -1.12
CA ASP A 578 16.01 -4.02 -2.33
C ASP A 578 17.38 -4.67 -2.45
N VAL A 579 18.08 -4.79 -1.32
CA VAL A 579 19.42 -5.41 -1.31
C VAL A 579 19.30 -6.92 -1.49
N GLY A 580 18.33 -7.57 -0.84
CA GLY A 580 18.09 -9.00 -1.01
C GLY A 580 17.65 -9.36 -2.41
N THR A 581 16.80 -8.53 -3.00
CA THR A 581 16.39 -8.71 -4.41
C THR A 581 17.56 -8.47 -5.37
N ALA A 582 18.38 -7.45 -5.11
CA ALA A 582 19.59 -7.22 -5.89
C ALA A 582 20.57 -8.40 -5.81
N GLU A 583 20.73 -9.03 -4.64
CA GLU A 583 21.56 -10.23 -4.48
C GLU A 583 21.07 -11.41 -5.33
N LEU A 584 19.75 -11.62 -5.44
CA LEU A 584 19.19 -12.63 -6.32
C LEU A 584 19.44 -12.26 -7.80
N TRP A 585 19.17 -11.01 -8.16
CA TRP A 585 19.39 -10.46 -9.48
C TRP A 585 20.85 -10.63 -9.92
N TYR A 586 21.83 -10.39 -9.06
CA TYR A 586 23.25 -10.57 -9.35
C TYR A 586 23.59 -12.02 -9.76
N ARG A 587 22.95 -13.02 -9.11
CA ARG A 587 23.14 -14.43 -9.48
C ARG A 587 22.63 -14.72 -10.89
N LEU A 588 21.52 -14.09 -11.29
CA LEU A 588 21.00 -14.22 -12.64
C LEU A 588 21.91 -13.55 -13.67
N LEU A 589 22.43 -12.36 -13.37
CA LEU A 589 23.42 -11.68 -14.22
C LEU A 589 24.71 -12.51 -14.35
N ASN A 590 25.16 -13.13 -13.28
CA ASN A 590 26.37 -13.98 -13.29
C ASN A 590 26.21 -15.27 -14.09
N LEU A 591 24.97 -15.73 -14.34
CA LEU A 591 24.68 -16.82 -15.29
C LEU A 591 24.66 -16.33 -16.75
N GLY A 592 24.96 -15.06 -17.01
CA GLY A 592 24.94 -14.47 -18.35
C GLY A 592 23.57 -14.03 -18.82
N HIS A 593 22.54 -14.01 -17.94
CA HIS A 593 21.21 -13.52 -18.31
C HIS A 593 21.14 -12.00 -18.14
N ALA A 594 20.83 -11.28 -19.21
CA ALA A 594 20.69 -9.82 -19.21
C ALA A 594 19.33 -9.39 -18.65
N VAL A 595 19.05 -9.74 -17.38
CA VAL A 595 17.78 -9.42 -16.71
C VAL A 595 17.72 -7.94 -16.41
N ILE A 596 16.69 -7.26 -16.91
CA ILE A 596 16.47 -5.83 -16.76
C ILE A 596 16.07 -5.52 -15.31
N PRO A 597 16.71 -4.57 -14.62
CA PRO A 597 16.22 -4.12 -13.33
C PRO A 597 15.01 -3.23 -13.51
N MET A 598 13.89 -3.59 -12.88
CA MET A 598 12.65 -2.82 -12.85
C MET A 598 12.40 -2.22 -11.47
N ALA A 599 11.53 -1.25 -11.43
CA ALA A 599 11.01 -0.67 -10.21
C ALA A 599 9.53 -0.34 -10.38
N GLY A 600 8.79 -0.50 -9.29
CA GLY A 600 7.40 -0.09 -9.19
C GLY A 600 7.01 0.12 -7.75
N SER A 601 6.02 0.97 -7.50
CA SER A 601 5.61 1.30 -6.15
C SER A 601 4.65 0.28 -5.54
N ASP A 602 3.93 -0.49 -6.37
CA ASP A 602 2.83 -1.38 -5.97
C ASP A 602 1.81 -0.67 -5.05
N VAL A 603 1.57 0.59 -5.36
CA VAL A 603 0.64 1.45 -4.64
C VAL A 603 -0.77 1.21 -5.14
N MET A 604 -1.71 1.20 -4.24
CA MET A 604 -3.14 1.08 -4.54
C MET A 604 -3.76 2.48 -4.49
N SER A 605 -3.94 3.11 -5.66
CA SER A 605 -4.30 4.54 -5.75
C SER A 605 -5.69 4.86 -5.18
N ASN A 606 -6.60 3.88 -5.14
CA ASN A 606 -7.92 4.04 -4.57
C ASN A 606 -8.03 3.71 -3.07
N PHE A 607 -6.89 3.70 -2.36
CA PHE A 607 -6.84 3.59 -0.90
C PHE A 607 -6.45 4.92 -0.26
N TYR A 608 -7.01 5.22 0.91
CA TYR A 608 -6.63 6.40 1.68
C TYR A 608 -5.29 6.24 2.37
N ARG A 609 -4.96 5.03 2.83
CA ARG A 609 -3.67 4.72 3.44
C ARG A 609 -2.77 4.11 2.39
N THR A 610 -2.06 4.99 1.68
CA THR A 610 -1.20 4.59 0.57
C THR A 610 -0.02 5.54 0.44
N MET A 611 1.00 5.12 -0.30
CA MET A 611 2.05 6.02 -0.76
C MET A 611 1.64 6.66 -2.09
N ALA A 612 2.39 7.64 -2.53
CA ALA A 612 2.20 8.18 -3.87
C ALA A 612 2.82 7.23 -4.92
N PRO A 613 2.20 7.08 -6.10
CA PRO A 613 2.86 6.44 -7.23
C PRO A 613 4.23 7.05 -7.48
N GLY A 614 5.21 6.25 -7.87
CA GLY A 614 6.55 6.71 -8.14
C GLY A 614 7.43 7.00 -6.92
N THR A 615 7.00 6.66 -5.70
CA THR A 615 7.88 6.68 -4.52
C THR A 615 8.96 5.62 -4.60
N THR A 616 8.73 4.57 -5.37
CA THR A 616 9.76 3.71 -5.97
C THR A 616 9.61 3.82 -7.47
N ARG A 617 10.68 4.10 -8.16
CA ARG A 617 10.67 4.35 -9.60
C ARG A 617 11.94 3.95 -10.31
N LEU A 618 11.87 3.97 -11.63
CA LEU A 618 13.07 3.91 -12.45
C LEU A 618 13.24 5.21 -13.26
N TYR A 619 14.46 5.48 -13.63
CA TYR A 619 14.82 6.46 -14.64
C TYR A 619 15.43 5.72 -15.83
N VAL A 620 14.93 6.01 -17.03
CA VAL A 620 15.41 5.43 -18.28
C VAL A 620 16.07 6.51 -19.10
N ALA A 621 17.33 6.28 -19.50
CA ALA A 621 18.06 7.21 -20.36
C ALA A 621 17.52 7.15 -21.79
N VAL A 622 17.12 8.29 -22.31
CA VAL A 622 16.54 8.46 -23.65
C VAL A 622 17.24 9.58 -24.41
N GLY A 623 17.04 9.62 -25.73
CA GLY A 623 17.48 10.74 -26.54
C GLY A 623 16.51 11.94 -26.47
N GLU A 624 16.94 13.08 -27.02
CA GLU A 624 16.04 14.21 -27.27
C GLU A 624 14.90 13.77 -28.20
N ASP A 625 13.68 14.26 -27.95
CA ASP A 625 12.46 13.94 -28.72
C ASP A 625 12.12 12.43 -28.79
N ALA A 626 12.50 11.65 -27.77
CA ALA A 626 12.18 10.22 -27.69
C ALA A 626 10.67 9.98 -27.66
N SER A 627 10.22 8.96 -28.40
CA SER A 627 8.87 8.40 -28.32
C SER A 627 8.78 7.37 -27.20
N TYR A 628 7.55 6.93 -26.86
CA TYR A 628 7.35 5.83 -25.93
C TYR A 628 7.97 4.51 -26.40
N ALA A 629 8.01 4.26 -27.72
CA ALA A 629 8.71 3.11 -28.29
C ALA A 629 10.23 3.19 -28.05
N ASP A 630 10.84 4.38 -28.23
CA ASP A 630 12.26 4.60 -27.92
C ASP A 630 12.56 4.41 -26.43
N TYR A 631 11.62 4.82 -25.57
CA TYR A 631 11.68 4.56 -24.12
C TYR A 631 11.72 3.05 -23.83
N LEU A 632 10.80 2.25 -24.38
CA LEU A 632 10.77 0.80 -24.19
C LEU A 632 12.02 0.12 -24.73
N ASP A 633 12.53 0.55 -25.87
CA ASP A 633 13.77 0.01 -26.45
C ASP A 633 14.99 0.36 -25.60
N SER A 634 15.01 1.56 -25.00
CA SER A 634 16.07 1.97 -24.09
C SER A 634 16.02 1.15 -22.78
N LEU A 635 14.82 0.91 -22.26
CA LEU A 635 14.61 0.07 -21.09
C LEU A 635 15.06 -1.38 -21.35
N LYS A 636 14.67 -1.98 -22.48
CA LYS A 636 15.12 -3.32 -22.90
C LYS A 636 16.63 -3.42 -23.06
N ALA A 637 17.27 -2.33 -23.44
CA ALA A 637 18.73 -2.25 -23.52
C ALA A 637 19.42 -2.09 -22.15
N GLY A 638 18.65 -2.07 -21.03
CA GLY A 638 19.18 -1.89 -19.68
C GLY A 638 19.73 -0.49 -19.40
N ARG A 639 19.25 0.55 -20.09
CA ARG A 639 19.71 1.93 -19.89
C ARG A 639 18.92 2.59 -18.77
N SER A 640 18.95 1.99 -17.58
CA SER A 640 18.08 2.39 -16.48
C SER A 640 18.79 2.46 -15.13
N ILE A 641 18.14 3.17 -14.22
CA ILE A 641 18.46 3.27 -12.78
C ILE A 641 17.16 3.01 -12.06
N VAL A 642 17.18 2.13 -11.04
CA VAL A 642 16.05 1.90 -10.14
C VAL A 642 16.32 2.60 -8.81
N THR A 643 15.29 3.20 -8.18
CA THR A 643 15.50 4.00 -6.98
C THR A 643 14.26 4.14 -6.08
N THR A 644 14.53 4.37 -4.79
CA THR A 644 13.56 4.80 -3.77
C THR A 644 13.77 6.25 -3.31
N GLY A 645 14.65 7.00 -4.00
CA GLY A 645 14.95 8.39 -3.61
C GLY A 645 16.15 8.98 -4.33
N PRO A 646 17.36 8.43 -4.18
CA PRO A 646 18.56 9.00 -4.81
C PRO A 646 18.55 8.86 -6.34
N PHE A 647 19.04 9.86 -7.04
CA PHE A 647 19.40 9.78 -8.46
C PHE A 647 20.89 9.48 -8.60
N LEU A 648 21.26 8.57 -9.53
CA LEU A 648 22.63 8.08 -9.66
C LEU A 648 23.02 7.93 -11.13
N ASP A 649 23.59 8.98 -11.75
CA ASP A 649 24.14 8.87 -13.10
C ASP A 649 25.55 8.29 -13.09
N VAL A 650 25.78 7.19 -13.79
CA VAL A 650 27.02 6.39 -13.75
C VAL A 650 27.64 6.30 -15.12
N ARG A 651 28.98 6.45 -15.14
CA ARG A 651 29.82 6.15 -16.32
C ARG A 651 31.00 5.29 -15.89
N ILE A 652 31.18 4.15 -16.57
CA ILE A 652 32.29 3.22 -16.32
C ILE A 652 32.99 3.00 -17.65
N GLY A 653 34.27 3.34 -17.73
CA GLY A 653 35.02 3.33 -19.00
C GLY A 653 34.38 4.21 -20.09
N GLY A 654 33.63 5.24 -19.67
CA GLY A 654 32.84 6.11 -20.55
C GLY A 654 31.48 5.56 -20.94
N ALA A 655 31.15 4.30 -20.69
CA ALA A 655 29.85 3.71 -20.95
C ALA A 655 28.88 3.96 -19.79
N GLY A 656 27.60 4.22 -20.11
CA GLY A 656 26.49 4.24 -19.15
C GLY A 656 25.87 2.87 -18.91
N PRO A 657 24.82 2.78 -18.09
CA PRO A 657 24.06 1.55 -17.86
C PRO A 657 23.64 0.88 -19.17
N GLY A 658 23.67 -0.45 -19.24
CA GLY A 658 23.40 -1.24 -20.43
C GLY A 658 24.54 -1.27 -21.47
N GLY A 659 25.59 -0.45 -21.28
CA GLY A 659 26.74 -0.38 -22.18
C GLY A 659 27.71 -1.54 -22.03
N VAL A 660 28.72 -1.58 -22.92
CA VAL A 660 29.77 -2.62 -22.96
C VAL A 660 31.14 -1.96 -22.93
N ILE A 661 32.06 -2.53 -22.14
CA ILE A 661 33.45 -2.09 -21.99
C ILE A 661 34.41 -3.28 -22.04
N GLU A 662 35.69 -3.02 -22.21
CA GLU A 662 36.74 -4.04 -22.08
C GLU A 662 37.14 -4.23 -20.61
N GLY A 663 37.70 -5.42 -20.30
CA GLY A 663 38.29 -5.71 -19.00
C GLY A 663 39.58 -4.95 -18.74
N GLY A 664 40.10 -5.02 -17.50
CA GLY A 664 41.30 -4.35 -17.06
C GLY A 664 41.06 -3.14 -16.20
N ARG A 665 42.10 -2.30 -15.99
CA ARG A 665 41.95 -1.12 -15.14
C ARG A 665 41.11 -0.04 -15.79
N THR A 666 39.94 0.24 -15.20
CA THR A 666 38.90 1.10 -15.76
C THR A 666 38.54 2.22 -14.81
N GLU A 667 38.49 3.45 -15.32
CA GLU A 667 38.00 4.61 -14.56
C GLU A 667 36.47 4.62 -14.54
N TRP A 668 35.92 5.07 -13.41
CA TRP A 668 34.47 5.26 -13.29
C TRP A 668 34.15 6.62 -12.65
N THR A 669 33.00 7.15 -13.00
CA THR A 669 32.41 8.34 -12.38
C THR A 669 30.95 8.10 -12.05
N ALA A 670 30.46 8.76 -10.99
CA ALA A 670 29.06 8.77 -10.66
C ALA A 670 28.64 10.15 -10.12
N GLU A 671 27.52 10.66 -10.60
CA GLU A 671 26.84 11.82 -10.03
C GLU A 671 25.71 11.31 -9.15
N LEU A 672 25.88 11.46 -7.83
CA LEU A 672 24.87 11.16 -6.84
C LEU A 672 24.13 12.44 -6.47
N ALA A 673 22.79 12.42 -6.55
CA ALA A 673 21.94 13.48 -6.04
C ALA A 673 20.80 12.88 -5.19
N SER A 674 20.43 13.55 -4.10
CA SER A 674 19.36 13.07 -3.23
C SER A 674 18.71 14.23 -2.48
N ALA A 675 17.40 14.19 -2.30
CA ALA A 675 16.66 15.10 -1.44
C ALA A 675 16.78 14.78 0.07
N GLY A 676 17.53 13.72 0.41
CA GLY A 676 17.82 13.30 1.78
C GLY A 676 19.17 12.62 1.91
N PRO A 677 19.56 12.19 3.10
CA PRO A 677 20.84 11.54 3.33
C PRO A 677 20.93 10.17 2.64
N VAL A 678 22.15 9.81 2.23
CA VAL A 678 22.53 8.52 1.68
C VAL A 678 23.84 8.11 2.35
N ASP A 679 23.92 6.93 2.96
CA ASP A 679 25.06 6.59 3.80
C ASP A 679 26.31 6.26 2.97
N ARG A 680 26.15 5.50 1.87
CA ARG A 680 27.29 5.05 1.06
C ARG A 680 26.97 4.82 -0.41
N VAL A 681 27.99 4.82 -1.20
CA VAL A 681 27.99 4.40 -2.61
C VAL A 681 28.95 3.24 -2.77
N GLU A 682 28.52 2.20 -3.45
CA GLU A 682 29.25 0.94 -3.61
C GLU A 682 29.44 0.63 -5.09
N VAL A 683 30.68 0.24 -5.45
CA VAL A 683 30.98 -0.33 -6.77
C VAL A 683 30.91 -1.85 -6.66
N VAL A 684 30.10 -2.45 -7.50
CA VAL A 684 29.82 -3.89 -7.49
C VAL A 684 30.33 -4.52 -8.78
N VAL A 685 31.15 -5.55 -8.67
CA VAL A 685 31.66 -6.32 -9.82
C VAL A 685 31.25 -7.78 -9.63
N ASN A 686 30.47 -8.32 -10.55
CA ASN A 686 29.97 -9.71 -10.51
C ASN A 686 29.32 -10.09 -9.17
N GLY A 687 28.61 -9.13 -8.54
CA GLY A 687 27.95 -9.31 -7.26
C GLY A 687 28.83 -9.06 -6.02
N ALA A 688 30.13 -8.80 -6.19
CA ALA A 688 31.03 -8.46 -5.08
C ALA A 688 31.19 -6.94 -4.96
N ILE A 689 31.05 -6.40 -3.74
CA ILE A 689 31.39 -5.00 -3.44
C ILE A 689 32.91 -4.87 -3.46
N VAL A 690 33.46 -4.10 -4.39
CA VAL A 690 34.91 -3.92 -4.56
C VAL A 690 35.39 -2.56 -4.06
N GLU A 691 34.50 -1.57 -3.97
CA GLU A 691 34.79 -0.26 -3.43
C GLU A 691 33.56 0.30 -2.72
N THR A 692 33.79 1.02 -1.61
CA THR A 692 32.76 1.72 -0.83
C THR A 692 33.22 3.14 -0.54
N LEU A 693 32.38 4.11 -0.89
CA LEU A 693 32.62 5.54 -0.66
C LEU A 693 31.48 6.11 0.20
N PRO A 694 31.76 7.17 0.97
CA PRO A 694 30.69 7.91 1.66
C PRO A 694 29.68 8.49 0.68
N GLY A 695 28.38 8.44 1.04
CA GLY A 695 27.30 9.06 0.30
C GLY A 695 27.11 10.54 0.61
N LEU A 696 25.88 10.96 0.92
CA LEU A 696 25.47 12.33 1.27
C LEU A 696 24.97 12.39 2.72
N ALA A 697 25.45 13.31 3.51
CA ALA A 697 24.98 13.51 4.89
C ALA A 697 23.61 14.23 4.96
N GLU A 698 23.27 14.98 3.92
CA GLU A 698 22.05 15.78 3.78
C GLU A 698 21.65 15.88 2.29
N ALA A 699 20.54 16.52 2.01
CA ALA A 699 20.12 16.80 0.64
C ALA A 699 21.21 17.53 -0.15
N GLY A 700 21.47 17.11 -1.38
CA GLY A 700 22.50 17.70 -2.22
C GLY A 700 22.99 16.83 -3.35
N ARG A 701 24.11 17.22 -3.93
CA ARG A 701 24.81 16.51 -5.01
C ARG A 701 26.24 16.20 -4.64
N ARG A 702 26.75 15.09 -5.20
CA ARG A 702 28.14 14.69 -5.02
C ARG A 702 28.68 13.98 -6.26
N SER A 703 29.75 14.51 -6.85
CA SER A 703 30.51 13.83 -7.88
C SER A 703 31.49 12.84 -7.24
N LEU A 704 31.46 11.61 -7.67
CA LEU A 704 32.29 10.52 -7.23
C LEU A 704 33.11 10.00 -8.42
N ARG A 705 34.30 9.53 -8.16
CA ARG A 705 35.18 8.93 -9.18
C ARG A 705 36.16 7.94 -8.53
N GLY A 706 36.55 6.96 -9.32
CA GLY A 706 37.53 5.96 -8.91
C GLY A 706 38.09 5.21 -10.10
N ALA A 707 38.81 4.15 -9.80
CA ALA A 707 39.27 3.21 -10.80
C ALA A 707 39.25 1.79 -10.24
N VAL A 708 38.74 0.86 -11.00
CA VAL A 708 38.55 -0.54 -10.62
C VAL A 708 39.28 -1.46 -11.60
N ASP A 709 39.86 -2.55 -11.11
CA ASP A 709 40.41 -3.59 -11.94
C ASP A 709 39.30 -4.62 -12.27
N LEU A 710 38.91 -4.67 -13.54
CA LEU A 710 37.81 -5.51 -14.02
C LEU A 710 38.34 -6.83 -14.61
N PRO A 711 37.64 -7.96 -14.42
CA PRO A 711 37.94 -9.22 -15.08
C PRO A 711 37.68 -9.13 -16.59
N ASP A 712 38.02 -10.21 -17.33
CA ASP A 712 37.79 -10.26 -18.76
C ASP A 712 36.32 -10.48 -19.17
N GLY A 713 35.44 -10.78 -18.22
CA GLY A 713 34.00 -11.00 -18.45
C GLY A 713 33.12 -10.72 -17.22
N GLY A 714 31.84 -10.70 -17.43
CA GLY A 714 30.82 -10.39 -16.40
C GLY A 714 30.32 -8.96 -16.51
N TRP A 715 30.14 -8.30 -15.36
CA TRP A 715 29.50 -6.99 -15.30
C TRP A 715 29.98 -6.14 -14.10
N VAL A 716 29.78 -4.84 -14.19
CA VAL A 716 30.07 -3.87 -13.14
C VAL A 716 28.93 -2.88 -13.03
N ALA A 717 28.59 -2.49 -11.80
CA ALA A 717 27.55 -1.48 -11.53
C ALA A 717 27.93 -0.63 -10.30
N VAL A 718 27.19 0.47 -10.13
CA VAL A 718 27.28 1.32 -8.93
C VAL A 718 25.91 1.37 -8.28
N ARG A 719 25.88 1.29 -6.95
CA ARG A 719 24.66 1.47 -6.15
C ARG A 719 24.89 2.45 -5.01
N ALA A 720 23.81 3.12 -4.61
CA ALA A 720 23.78 3.99 -3.43
C ALA A 720 22.83 3.38 -2.40
N VAL A 721 23.22 3.40 -1.12
CA VAL A 721 22.47 2.74 -0.04
C VAL A 721 22.41 3.63 1.19
N GLY A 722 21.20 3.77 1.75
CA GLY A 722 20.96 4.40 3.04
C GLY A 722 20.54 3.37 4.08
N ASP A 723 21.02 3.51 5.30
CA ASP A 723 20.73 2.59 6.41
C ASP A 723 19.58 3.09 7.31
N ARG A 724 18.99 4.23 6.97
CA ARG A 724 17.89 4.85 7.71
C ARG A 724 16.81 5.32 6.76
N ALA A 725 15.57 4.98 7.10
CA ALA A 725 14.43 5.51 6.38
C ALA A 725 14.38 7.04 6.47
N THR A 726 14.01 7.67 5.38
CA THR A 726 13.84 9.11 5.27
C THR A 726 12.35 9.46 5.26
N GLY A 727 12.02 10.69 5.64
CA GLY A 727 10.66 11.21 5.54
C GLY A 727 10.29 11.56 4.10
N TRP A 728 9.78 12.77 3.89
CA TRP A 728 9.58 13.30 2.55
C TRP A 728 10.93 13.56 1.86
N PRO A 729 10.98 13.38 0.50
CA PRO A 729 9.90 12.97 -0.39
C PRO A 729 9.66 11.46 -0.44
N SER A 730 10.57 10.63 0.05
CA SER A 730 10.54 9.17 -0.11
C SER A 730 9.51 8.45 0.79
N MET A 731 8.78 9.18 1.62
CA MET A 731 7.69 8.68 2.46
C MET A 731 8.09 7.51 3.38
N ALA A 732 9.25 7.62 4.03
CA ALA A 732 9.83 6.65 4.95
C ALA A 732 10.42 5.39 4.30
N ALA A 733 10.68 5.39 3.00
CA ALA A 733 11.51 4.37 2.38
C ALA A 733 13.00 4.53 2.76
N TYR A 734 13.74 3.43 2.72
CA TYR A 734 15.20 3.48 2.85
C TYR A 734 15.80 3.94 1.52
N PRO A 735 16.72 4.91 1.52
CA PRO A 735 17.33 5.37 0.29
C PRO A 735 18.12 4.25 -0.39
N PHE A 736 17.74 3.93 -1.59
CA PHE A 736 18.41 2.96 -2.44
C PHE A 736 18.38 3.44 -3.89
N ALA A 737 19.51 3.31 -4.59
CA ALA A 737 19.56 3.49 -6.03
C ALA A 737 20.55 2.49 -6.62
N HIS A 738 20.22 1.92 -7.77
CA HIS A 738 21.07 0.97 -8.45
C HIS A 738 21.05 1.21 -9.95
N ALA A 739 22.21 1.47 -10.54
CA ALA A 739 22.36 1.53 -11.99
C ALA A 739 22.29 0.12 -12.59
N ALA A 740 21.65 -0.05 -13.73
CA ALA A 740 21.76 -1.30 -14.46
C ALA A 740 23.23 -1.58 -14.85
N PRO A 741 23.61 -2.86 -15.07
CA PRO A 741 25.00 -3.23 -15.27
C PRO A 741 25.61 -2.62 -16.55
N VAL A 742 26.90 -2.30 -16.48
CA VAL A 742 27.77 -2.16 -17.64
C VAL A 742 28.48 -3.49 -17.82
N TRP A 743 28.37 -4.07 -19.02
CA TRP A 743 28.89 -5.40 -19.32
C TRP A 743 30.37 -5.35 -19.71
N ILE A 744 31.12 -6.40 -19.37
CA ILE A 744 32.55 -6.50 -19.67
C ILE A 744 32.72 -7.50 -20.81
N GLY A 745 33.25 -7.06 -21.95
CA GLY A 745 33.43 -7.84 -23.18
C GLY A 745 32.19 -7.88 -24.06
N ALA A 746 31.05 -8.38 -23.56
CA ALA A 746 29.79 -8.46 -24.29
C ALA A 746 28.60 -8.51 -23.32
N VAL A 747 27.42 -8.13 -23.80
CA VAL A 747 26.18 -8.35 -23.06
C VAL A 747 26.00 -9.84 -22.78
N GLY A 748 25.78 -10.20 -21.54
CA GLY A 748 25.61 -11.58 -21.09
C GLY A 748 26.94 -12.34 -20.94
N SER A 749 28.11 -11.68 -20.99
CA SER A 749 29.38 -12.33 -20.65
C SER A 749 29.40 -12.71 -19.16
N THR A 750 30.20 -13.72 -18.80
CA THR A 750 30.32 -14.24 -17.45
C THR A 750 31.79 -14.28 -16.99
N ASP A 751 31.95 -14.19 -15.67
CA ASP A 751 33.18 -14.60 -15.00
C ASP A 751 33.00 -16.04 -14.50
N PRO A 752 33.86 -17.00 -14.88
CA PRO A 752 33.63 -18.41 -14.56
C PRO A 752 33.55 -18.74 -13.06
N ALA A 753 34.18 -17.94 -12.21
CA ALA A 753 34.13 -18.17 -10.76
C ALA A 753 32.79 -17.65 -10.18
N ALA A 754 32.38 -16.47 -10.58
CA ALA A 754 31.10 -15.88 -10.19
C ALA A 754 29.91 -16.69 -10.73
N GLU A 755 30.01 -17.19 -11.96
CA GLU A 755 29.01 -18.03 -12.61
C GLU A 755 28.77 -19.34 -11.83
N ARG A 756 29.85 -20.07 -11.51
CA ARG A 756 29.75 -21.30 -10.70
C ARG A 756 29.19 -21.04 -9.29
N GLN A 757 29.57 -19.92 -8.67
CA GLN A 757 29.03 -19.58 -7.36
C GLN A 757 27.55 -19.25 -7.43
N ALA A 758 27.13 -18.49 -8.44
CA ALA A 758 25.73 -18.17 -8.69
C ALA A 758 24.88 -19.43 -8.89
N ALA A 759 25.35 -20.37 -9.69
CA ALA A 759 24.66 -21.64 -9.92
C ALA A 759 24.46 -22.43 -8.60
N ARG A 760 25.48 -22.48 -7.72
CA ARG A 760 25.39 -23.15 -6.41
C ARG A 760 24.41 -22.45 -5.48
N ASP A 761 24.40 -21.11 -5.45
CA ASP A 761 23.48 -20.33 -4.62
C ASP A 761 22.03 -20.55 -5.09
N LEU A 762 21.80 -20.48 -6.40
CA LEU A 762 20.47 -20.69 -7.00
C LEU A 762 19.99 -22.15 -6.85
N LEU A 763 20.86 -23.15 -6.88
CA LEU A 763 20.48 -24.54 -6.60
C LEU A 763 19.89 -24.69 -5.19
N ARG A 764 20.46 -24.02 -4.17
CA ARG A 764 19.89 -24.07 -2.80
C ARG A 764 18.48 -23.47 -2.73
N VAL A 765 18.23 -22.37 -3.45
CA VAL A 765 16.90 -21.77 -3.51
C VAL A 765 15.94 -22.66 -4.31
N LEU A 766 16.40 -23.25 -5.40
CA LEU A 766 15.63 -24.19 -6.22
C LEU A 766 15.22 -25.43 -5.41
N ASP A 767 16.12 -25.98 -4.56
CA ASP A 767 15.79 -27.08 -3.66
C ASP A 767 14.62 -26.73 -2.73
N ALA A 768 14.62 -25.51 -2.18
CA ALA A 768 13.53 -25.04 -1.34
C ALA A 768 12.23 -24.84 -2.12
N SER A 769 12.32 -24.36 -3.36
CA SER A 769 11.18 -24.18 -4.27
C SER A 769 10.57 -25.50 -4.69
N GLU A 770 11.38 -26.49 -5.09
CA GLU A 770 10.92 -27.83 -5.43
C GLU A 770 10.25 -28.52 -4.24
N ALA A 771 10.82 -28.40 -3.03
CA ALA A 771 10.21 -28.98 -1.83
C ALA A 771 8.83 -28.37 -1.53
N ARG A 772 8.67 -27.06 -1.72
CA ARG A 772 7.36 -26.38 -1.58
C ARG A 772 6.40 -26.82 -2.66
N PHE A 773 6.87 -26.92 -3.90
CA PHE A 773 6.07 -27.37 -5.05
C PHE A 773 5.55 -28.80 -4.81
N GLU A 774 6.41 -29.76 -4.49
CA GLU A 774 6.00 -31.15 -4.25
C GLU A 774 5.07 -31.29 -3.03
N ALA A 775 5.19 -30.42 -2.03
CA ALA A 775 4.28 -30.41 -0.90
C ALA A 775 2.87 -29.90 -1.30
N ALA A 776 2.79 -28.83 -2.09
CA ALA A 776 1.54 -28.23 -2.55
C ALA A 776 0.84 -29.10 -3.60
N TYR A 777 1.58 -29.74 -4.50
CA TYR A 777 1.08 -30.59 -5.60
C TYR A 777 1.09 -32.08 -5.27
N ARG A 778 1.06 -32.44 -3.98
CA ARG A 778 1.03 -33.85 -3.57
C ARG A 778 -0.24 -34.57 -4.08
N GLY A 779 -0.05 -35.54 -4.98
CA GLY A 779 -1.15 -36.27 -5.59
C GLY A 779 -1.81 -35.56 -6.79
N VAL A 780 -1.27 -34.43 -7.21
CA VAL A 780 -1.72 -33.70 -8.41
C VAL A 780 -0.76 -33.96 -9.56
N GLU A 781 -1.30 -34.21 -10.76
CA GLU A 781 -0.49 -34.31 -11.97
C GLU A 781 -0.13 -32.90 -12.47
N ALA A 782 1.17 -32.56 -12.44
CA ALA A 782 1.70 -31.33 -12.98
C ALA A 782 2.98 -31.60 -13.78
N PRO A 783 2.87 -32.27 -14.93
CA PRO A 783 4.05 -32.72 -15.69
C PRO A 783 4.87 -31.57 -16.27
N ARG A 784 4.25 -30.44 -16.65
CA ARG A 784 4.95 -29.27 -17.19
C ARG A 784 5.82 -28.62 -16.13
N LEU A 785 5.27 -28.35 -14.96
CA LEU A 785 6.02 -27.75 -13.86
C LEU A 785 7.17 -28.67 -13.40
N ARG A 786 6.94 -30.00 -13.30
CA ARG A 786 8.02 -30.94 -12.93
C ARG A 786 9.14 -31.01 -13.98
N ASP A 787 8.80 -30.99 -15.26
CA ASP A 787 9.81 -30.91 -16.32
C ASP A 787 10.58 -29.59 -16.24
N ARG A 788 9.90 -28.49 -15.96
CA ARG A 788 10.51 -27.18 -15.80
C ARG A 788 11.56 -27.16 -14.70
N PHE A 789 11.21 -27.57 -13.49
CA PHE A 789 12.17 -27.68 -12.38
C PHE A 789 13.33 -28.63 -12.73
N SER A 790 13.05 -29.76 -13.35
CA SER A 790 14.10 -30.70 -13.77
C SER A 790 15.06 -30.11 -14.81
N ARG A 791 14.55 -29.31 -15.75
CA ARG A 791 15.38 -28.60 -16.74
C ARG A 791 16.24 -27.53 -16.07
N ALA A 792 15.66 -26.70 -15.21
CA ALA A 792 16.35 -25.67 -14.45
C ALA A 792 17.48 -26.26 -13.59
N ARG A 793 17.20 -27.37 -12.89
CA ARG A 793 18.21 -28.08 -12.11
C ARG A 793 19.39 -28.55 -12.95
N ARG A 794 19.13 -29.23 -14.07
CA ARG A 794 20.19 -29.68 -14.98
C ARG A 794 21.03 -28.52 -15.54
N ALA A 795 20.39 -27.38 -15.85
CA ALA A 795 21.11 -26.19 -16.31
C ALA A 795 22.04 -25.65 -15.23
N LEU A 796 21.58 -25.51 -13.99
CA LEU A 796 22.40 -25.02 -12.89
C LEU A 796 23.51 -26.02 -12.47
N GLU A 797 23.22 -27.32 -12.43
CA GLU A 797 24.21 -28.36 -12.14
C GLU A 797 25.34 -28.37 -13.16
N GLY A 798 24.98 -28.24 -14.46
CA GLY A 798 25.99 -28.17 -15.53
C GLY A 798 26.93 -26.96 -15.44
N VAL A 799 26.50 -25.87 -14.83
CA VAL A 799 27.32 -24.67 -14.58
C VAL A 799 28.11 -24.79 -13.28
N ALA A 800 27.52 -25.41 -12.25
CA ALA A 800 28.12 -25.53 -10.91
C ALA A 800 29.33 -26.46 -10.84
N GLU A 801 29.44 -27.41 -11.82
CA GLU A 801 30.60 -28.30 -12.01
C GLU A 801 31.80 -27.56 -12.61
#